data_5d0bdf0e769285849d47ad5b93082285
#
_entry.id   5d0bdf0e769285849d47ad5b93082285
#
_cell.length_a   1.000
_cell.length_b   1.000
_cell.length_c   1.000
_cell.angle_alpha   90.00
_cell.angle_beta   90.00
_cell.angle_gamma   90.00
#
_symmetry.space_group_name_H-M   'P 1'
#
loop_
_entity.id
_entity.type
_entity.pdbx_description
1 polymer ?
#
loop_
_entity_poly.entity_id
_entity_poly.type
_entity_poly.pdbx_seq_one_letter_code
_entity_poly.pdbx_strand_id
1 'polypeptide(L)'
;MSIKEISRVIVCWLLSVVGLAIPLGSNAAPLQLANSPLFLGVSVDPNVFFMVDDSGSMDWEILATPHDYYLNYWENAGVARSNDGLWLTFASVGSCTGRRSYTFFFDNSDNAYNSCTYPETEKQPESLVRDWRVRSSDFNLLYYDPAQEYKPWPGKPNASFVAARSDPQAGTSGYTVTRDLTGFVYEVALDDHGYSGSRPSGPSNATNTPNGSVDLFDSRVEYTVGGAALTRRELTVPAAATMAALNTTCTLAHAQQAVPYAGCFGTSAATTTISGATVDQYGRTLAETKQNIANWYQYSRRRSFVTKGAIAAVISASPGFRFGLSVINQYATLFAEVPPEATVEYSAHNTALLDSLYSYNWPAMGTPLRRGLERVGAYYDNTLGMTDPIFSACQQNFSVLFTDGYWNGNDPSNAIGNADGDSRSRTLADVARHYYDNDLSPLPNQVPTSLLDGNNQQHMVTFTVAFGVTGLLVDTDNDGWPNPTLNVNGNWGNPYNSDPEKIDDLWHAAYNSQGVFVAAQSPQEVVNSIQDALANIADRVGSSASVATNSGTLSAGSYLFQARFDSADWSGQLLAFGINADGSVDPVPDWNAGDVLDSQNYNSAREILTYNPDADVIPGGSPEGQGVAFRWPANHKSPDALTGLTSTQISYLLSTAPYSAATVVPSEVAANQAYGTALTNYLRGQRSNEGVGYGFRTRNTVLGDIVNSDPRYVGAPSFRYPESVAPKSYAAFKSAYSARAPMVYVGANDGMLHGFAEANGSEGIAYVPNAVFENLPDLADPTYSHRYFADAGPTIVDAYLATMDDPASAVDGLWRTVLASGLGGGGQAVFALDVTNPATFDEANAASLVLWEFDDSDDADLGYTYGKPQ
;
A
#
# COMPACT_ATOMS: atom_id res chain seq x y z
N MET A 1 -37.73 29.81 -81.90
CA MET A 1 -37.46 29.07 -80.68
C MET A 1 -38.75 28.46 -80.17
N SER A 2 -38.77 27.16 -80.08
CA SER A 2 -39.98 26.47 -79.62
C SER A 2 -40.12 26.52 -78.10
N ILE A 3 -41.32 26.45 -77.57
CA ILE A 3 -41.66 26.47 -76.16
C ILE A 3 -40.83 25.45 -75.39
N LYS A 4 -40.33 24.38 -76.00
CA LYS A 4 -39.40 23.37 -75.44
C LYS A 4 -37.97 23.93 -75.22
N GLU A 5 -37.48 24.81 -76.04
CA GLU A 5 -36.17 25.44 -75.88
C GLU A 5 -36.17 26.50 -74.77
N ILE A 6 -37.29 27.24 -74.68
CA ILE A 6 -37.46 28.21 -73.55
C ILE A 6 -37.58 27.51 -72.22
N SER A 7 -38.26 26.33 -72.13
CA SER A 7 -38.29 25.54 -70.89
C SER A 7 -36.92 24.97 -70.50
N ARG A 8 -36.10 24.61 -71.43
CA ARG A 8 -34.72 24.08 -71.11
C ARG A 8 -33.81 25.18 -70.60
N VAL A 9 -33.87 26.39 -71.19
CA VAL A 9 -33.10 27.53 -70.76
C VAL A 9 -33.55 28.04 -69.37
N ILE A 10 -34.83 28.03 -69.07
CA ILE A 10 -35.34 28.39 -67.76
C ILE A 10 -35.01 27.36 -66.70
N VAL A 11 -35.05 26.04 -66.99
CA VAL A 11 -34.64 24.96 -66.08
C VAL A 11 -33.15 25.01 -65.84
N CYS A 12 -32.29 25.24 -66.88
CA CYS A 12 -30.85 25.43 -66.64
C CYS A 12 -30.54 26.69 -65.86
N TRP A 13 -31.27 27.80 -66.03
CA TRP A 13 -31.08 29.02 -65.21
C TRP A 13 -31.59 28.88 -63.80
N LEU A 14 -32.69 28.21 -63.55
CA LEU A 14 -33.19 27.86 -62.21
C LEU A 14 -32.25 26.88 -61.48
N LEU A 15 -31.68 25.89 -62.16
CA LEU A 15 -30.67 25.02 -61.58
C LEU A 15 -29.35 25.75 -61.30
N SER A 16 -28.98 26.73 -62.11
CA SER A 16 -27.78 27.56 -61.86
C SER A 16 -27.96 28.55 -60.70
N VAL A 17 -29.17 29.11 -60.56
CA VAL A 17 -29.46 30.03 -59.45
C VAL A 17 -29.71 29.29 -58.11
N VAL A 18 -30.28 28.10 -58.14
CA VAL A 18 -30.42 27.24 -56.98
C VAL A 18 -29.06 26.64 -56.58
N GLY A 19 -28.14 26.42 -57.54
CA GLY A 19 -26.74 26.00 -57.20
C GLY A 19 -25.88 27.12 -56.61
N LEU A 20 -26.26 28.41 -56.73
CA LEU A 20 -25.53 29.56 -56.18
C LEU A 20 -26.15 30.13 -54.88
N ALA A 21 -27.28 29.56 -54.44
CA ALA A 21 -27.96 29.98 -53.20
C ALA A 21 -27.96 28.93 -52.08
N ILE A 22 -27.23 27.83 -52.24
CA ILE A 22 -26.85 26.96 -51.13
C ILE A 22 -25.66 27.66 -50.46
N PRO A 23 -25.76 28.19 -49.24
CA PRO A 23 -24.59 28.49 -48.48
C PRO A 23 -23.85 27.13 -48.40
N LEU A 24 -22.64 27.08 -48.86
CA LEU A 24 -21.67 26.14 -48.42
C LEU A 24 -21.46 26.38 -46.94
N GLY A 25 -22.45 25.99 -46.11
CA GLY A 25 -22.20 25.57 -44.81
C GLY A 25 -21.20 24.47 -44.96
N SER A 26 -19.95 24.70 -44.65
CA SER A 26 -19.03 23.64 -44.29
C SER A 26 -19.70 22.90 -43.14
N ASN A 27 -20.47 21.87 -43.45
CA ASN A 27 -20.65 20.77 -42.53
C ASN A 27 -19.26 20.15 -42.45
N ALA A 28 -18.38 20.77 -41.65
CA ALA A 28 -17.43 19.99 -40.92
C ALA A 28 -18.28 18.88 -40.27
N ALA A 29 -18.13 17.67 -40.70
CA ALA A 29 -18.65 16.53 -39.95
C ALA A 29 -18.31 16.83 -38.49
N PRO A 30 -19.26 16.72 -37.55
CA PRO A 30 -18.88 16.88 -36.17
C PRO A 30 -17.66 15.93 -36.00
N LEU A 31 -16.54 16.52 -35.60
CA LEU A 31 -15.44 15.70 -35.12
C LEU A 31 -16.12 14.73 -34.14
N GLN A 32 -16.10 13.45 -34.39
CA GLN A 32 -16.42 12.49 -33.35
C GLN A 32 -15.32 12.67 -32.34
N LEU A 33 -15.57 13.58 -31.40
CA LEU A 33 -14.82 13.67 -30.17
C LEU A 33 -14.88 12.24 -29.63
N ALA A 34 -13.73 11.62 -29.46
CA ALA A 34 -13.63 10.38 -28.71
C ALA A 34 -14.47 10.57 -27.44
N ASN A 35 -15.33 9.62 -27.09
CA ASN A 35 -16.18 9.68 -25.89
C ASN A 35 -15.37 9.70 -24.59
N SER A 36 -14.06 9.66 -24.68
CA SER A 36 -13.06 9.90 -23.65
C SER A 36 -12.22 11.13 -24.06
N PRO A 37 -11.90 12.03 -23.14
CA PRO A 37 -10.93 13.09 -23.38
C PRO A 37 -9.66 12.54 -23.99
N LEU A 38 -9.04 13.28 -24.91
CA LEU A 38 -7.84 12.87 -25.65
C LEU A 38 -6.69 12.42 -24.72
N PHE A 39 -6.77 12.72 -23.43
CA PHE A 39 -5.79 12.48 -22.38
C PHE A 39 -6.20 11.39 -21.37
N LEU A 40 -7.44 10.93 -21.35
CA LEU A 40 -7.82 9.70 -20.64
C LEU A 40 -7.41 8.44 -21.42
N GLY A 41 -6.96 8.60 -22.65
CA GLY A 41 -6.37 7.51 -23.44
C GLY A 41 -4.87 7.35 -23.24
N VAL A 42 -4.22 8.06 -22.31
CA VAL A 42 -2.78 8.00 -22.08
C VAL A 42 -2.42 7.24 -20.79
N SER A 43 -3.39 6.91 -19.95
CA SER A 43 -3.17 5.95 -18.85
C SER A 43 -3.29 4.54 -19.41
N VAL A 44 -2.20 4.01 -19.91
CA VAL A 44 -2.09 2.59 -20.25
C VAL A 44 -1.78 1.84 -18.98
N ASP A 45 -2.63 0.87 -18.66
CA ASP A 45 -2.44 0.07 -17.45
C ASP A 45 -1.05 -0.59 -17.47
N PRO A 46 -0.28 -0.48 -16.39
CA PRO A 46 1.10 -0.94 -16.37
C PRO A 46 1.19 -2.45 -16.47
N ASN A 47 2.25 -2.91 -17.09
CA ASN A 47 2.62 -4.32 -17.09
C ASN A 47 3.35 -4.66 -15.79
N VAL A 48 2.86 -5.64 -15.05
CA VAL A 48 3.51 -6.18 -13.85
C VAL A 48 3.75 -7.67 -14.00
N PHE A 49 5.01 -8.06 -14.10
CA PHE A 49 5.38 -9.46 -14.33
C PHE A 49 5.99 -10.08 -13.08
N PHE A 50 5.32 -11.06 -12.50
CA PHE A 50 5.85 -11.83 -11.38
C PHE A 50 6.81 -12.93 -11.88
N MET A 51 8.07 -12.84 -11.47
CA MET A 51 9.06 -13.91 -11.65
C MET A 51 9.27 -14.59 -10.30
N VAL A 52 8.80 -15.82 -10.18
CA VAL A 52 8.70 -16.52 -8.91
C VAL A 52 9.76 -17.62 -8.82
N ASP A 53 10.47 -17.65 -7.72
CA ASP A 53 11.38 -18.74 -7.39
C ASP A 53 10.59 -20.04 -7.17
N ASP A 54 10.88 -21.05 -7.96
CA ASP A 54 10.38 -22.41 -7.85
C ASP A 54 11.49 -23.41 -7.48
N SER A 55 12.53 -22.93 -6.77
CA SER A 55 13.59 -23.80 -6.25
C SER A 55 13.10 -24.72 -5.15
N GLY A 56 13.90 -25.74 -4.83
CA GLY A 56 13.52 -26.74 -3.83
C GLY A 56 13.36 -26.19 -2.42
N SER A 57 14.05 -25.09 -2.06
CA SER A 57 13.92 -24.44 -0.75
C SER A 57 12.56 -23.82 -0.52
N MET A 58 11.88 -23.39 -1.58
CA MET A 58 10.53 -22.84 -1.51
C MET A 58 9.46 -23.84 -1.00
N ASP A 59 9.74 -25.12 -1.03
CA ASP A 59 8.83 -26.14 -0.50
C ASP A 59 9.02 -26.45 0.98
N TRP A 60 9.96 -25.78 1.67
CA TRP A 60 10.27 -26.04 3.06
C TRP A 60 9.21 -25.51 4.05
N GLU A 61 9.09 -26.20 5.19
CA GLU A 61 8.16 -25.90 6.29
C GLU A 61 8.84 -25.27 7.50
N ILE A 62 10.15 -25.06 7.44
CA ILE A 62 10.94 -24.49 8.53
C ILE A 62 11.67 -23.25 8.01
N LEU A 63 11.46 -22.15 8.72
CA LEU A 63 12.16 -20.88 8.52
C LEU A 63 12.60 -20.37 9.89
N ALA A 64 13.86 -20.52 10.21
CA ALA A 64 14.40 -20.13 11.51
C ALA A 64 14.77 -18.64 11.54
N THR A 65 14.59 -18.00 12.68
CA THR A 65 14.98 -16.60 12.89
C THR A 65 16.48 -16.40 12.78
N PRO A 66 16.94 -15.19 12.42
CA PRO A 66 18.38 -14.89 12.34
C PRO A 66 19.09 -14.88 13.71
N HIS A 67 18.39 -14.87 14.82
CA HIS A 67 18.94 -14.73 16.17
C HIS A 67 19.49 -15.99 16.75
N ASP A 68 20.46 -16.65 16.08
CA ASP A 68 20.66 -17.96 16.50
C ASP A 68 22.07 -18.27 16.82
N TYR A 69 22.45 -17.73 17.92
CA TYR A 69 23.64 -18.10 18.64
C TYR A 69 23.64 -19.55 19.18
N TYR A 70 22.45 -20.12 19.34
CA TYR A 70 22.28 -21.46 19.85
C TYR A 70 22.61 -22.49 18.81
N LEU A 71 22.59 -22.12 17.58
CA LEU A 71 22.94 -23.02 16.50
C LEU A 71 24.45 -23.31 16.45
N ASN A 72 25.30 -22.31 16.75
CA ASN A 72 26.71 -22.54 16.88
C ASN A 72 27.04 -23.53 18.02
N TYR A 73 26.23 -23.56 19.06
CA TYR A 73 26.31 -24.53 20.11
C TYR A 73 25.85 -25.92 19.66
N TRP A 74 24.78 -25.98 18.96
CA TRP A 74 24.23 -27.19 18.41
C TRP A 74 25.05 -27.73 17.24
N GLU A 75 25.86 -26.91 16.59
CA GLU A 75 26.81 -27.32 15.57
C GLU A 75 27.78 -28.37 16.11
N ASN A 76 28.32 -28.17 17.32
CA ASN A 76 29.16 -29.16 18.01
C ASN A 76 28.34 -30.34 18.49
N ALA A 77 27.06 -30.21 18.63
CA ALA A 77 26.10 -31.25 19.00
C ALA A 77 25.38 -31.85 17.80
N GLY A 78 25.74 -31.41 16.63
CA GLY A 78 25.12 -31.89 15.42
C GLY A 78 23.89 -31.14 14.93
N VAL A 79 23.69 -29.94 15.40
CA VAL A 79 22.67 -29.03 14.87
C VAL A 79 23.41 -27.84 14.28
N ALA A 80 23.28 -27.65 12.98
CA ALA A 80 23.84 -26.50 12.28
C ALA A 80 22.70 -25.74 11.60
N ARG A 81 22.82 -24.44 11.48
CA ARG A 81 21.93 -23.60 10.67
C ARG A 81 22.60 -23.24 9.36
N SER A 82 21.87 -23.31 8.27
CA SER A 82 22.07 -22.43 7.14
C SER A 82 21.00 -21.31 7.19
N ASN A 83 21.23 -20.19 6.54
CA ASN A 83 20.26 -19.07 6.49
C ASN A 83 18.90 -19.48 5.91
N ASP A 84 18.74 -20.70 5.48
CA ASP A 84 17.60 -21.26 4.77
C ASP A 84 16.94 -22.45 5.49
N GLY A 85 17.39 -22.82 6.69
CA GLY A 85 16.77 -23.92 7.45
C GLY A 85 17.52 -24.36 8.70
N LEU A 86 16.88 -25.20 9.49
CA LEU A 86 17.45 -25.79 10.70
C LEU A 86 18.15 -27.10 10.37
N TRP A 87 19.48 -27.17 10.57
CA TRP A 87 20.26 -28.35 10.36
C TRP A 87 20.38 -29.11 11.66
N LEU A 88 19.74 -30.27 11.75
CA LEU A 88 19.79 -31.15 12.91
C LEU A 88 20.62 -32.38 12.59
N THR A 89 21.64 -32.66 13.38
CA THR A 89 22.44 -33.88 13.24
C THR A 89 22.09 -34.82 14.36
N PHE A 90 21.37 -35.87 14.04
CA PHE A 90 21.19 -37.02 14.94
C PHE A 90 21.99 -38.18 14.42
N ALA A 91 22.54 -38.99 15.34
CA ALA A 91 23.09 -40.27 14.99
C ALA A 91 21.95 -41.19 14.50
N SER A 92 21.80 -41.30 13.19
CA SER A 92 20.88 -42.23 12.49
C SER A 92 19.43 -42.28 12.99
N VAL A 93 18.58 -41.45 12.48
CA VAL A 93 17.13 -41.60 12.56
C VAL A 93 16.61 -42.01 11.18
N GLY A 94 16.22 -43.27 11.03
CA GLY A 94 15.69 -43.78 9.76
C GLY A 94 16.68 -43.67 8.59
N SER A 95 16.23 -43.15 7.45
CA SER A 95 17.08 -42.92 6.28
C SER A 95 17.93 -41.67 6.38
N CYS A 96 17.77 -40.83 7.38
CA CYS A 96 18.49 -39.59 7.61
C CYS A 96 19.76 -39.88 8.43
N THR A 97 20.85 -40.19 7.75
CA THR A 97 22.16 -40.42 8.35
C THR A 97 23.10 -39.26 8.09
N GLY A 98 23.80 -38.82 9.15
CA GLY A 98 24.75 -37.71 9.06
C GLY A 98 24.09 -36.31 9.21
N ARG A 99 24.85 -35.24 8.89
CA ARG A 99 24.33 -33.87 8.88
C ARG A 99 23.30 -33.72 7.77
N ARG A 100 22.06 -33.51 8.15
CA ARG A 100 20.97 -33.28 7.21
C ARG A 100 20.11 -32.16 7.71
N SER A 101 19.60 -31.36 6.76
CA SER A 101 18.62 -30.32 7.01
C SER A 101 17.24 -30.92 7.21
N TYR A 102 16.64 -30.68 8.37
CA TYR A 102 15.21 -30.95 8.56
C TYR A 102 14.43 -29.76 8.09
N THR A 103 13.90 -29.85 6.91
CA THR A 103 13.18 -28.75 6.24
C THR A 103 11.68 -28.94 6.24
N PHE A 104 11.24 -30.18 6.54
CA PHE A 104 9.82 -30.50 6.67
C PHE A 104 9.48 -30.85 8.12
N PHE A 105 8.42 -30.28 8.63
CA PHE A 105 7.89 -30.61 9.93
C PHE A 105 6.89 -31.78 9.89
N PHE A 106 6.09 -31.86 8.82
CA PHE A 106 5.08 -32.90 8.66
C PHE A 106 5.56 -33.97 7.68
N ASP A 107 5.29 -35.25 8.05
CA ASP A 107 5.49 -36.36 7.14
C ASP A 107 4.32 -36.41 6.14
N ASN A 108 4.61 -36.23 4.89
CA ASN A 108 3.64 -36.28 3.81
C ASN A 108 4.30 -36.79 2.52
N SER A 109 3.51 -37.45 1.67
CA SER A 109 3.98 -38.11 0.46
C SER A 109 4.28 -37.18 -0.71
N ASP A 110 3.98 -35.89 -0.54
CA ASP A 110 4.14 -34.84 -1.57
C ASP A 110 5.41 -34.00 -1.42
N ASN A 111 6.33 -34.39 -0.51
CA ASN A 111 7.62 -33.76 -0.39
C ASN A 111 8.44 -33.98 -1.67
N ALA A 112 8.56 -32.94 -2.50
CA ALA A 112 9.32 -33.01 -3.74
C ALA A 112 10.83 -33.04 -3.50
N TYR A 113 11.28 -32.38 -2.43
CA TYR A 113 12.69 -32.27 -2.08
C TYR A 113 13.13 -33.44 -1.18
N ASN A 114 14.19 -34.14 -1.54
CA ASN A 114 14.71 -35.31 -0.82
C ASN A 114 15.46 -34.91 0.47
N SER A 115 14.78 -34.22 1.36
CA SER A 115 15.28 -33.82 2.66
C SER A 115 14.58 -34.61 3.76
N CYS A 116 15.17 -34.59 4.93
CA CYS A 116 14.67 -35.38 6.07
C CYS A 116 13.51 -34.64 6.73
N THR A 117 12.38 -35.32 6.91
CA THR A 117 11.30 -34.86 7.77
C THR A 117 11.75 -34.95 9.24
N TYR A 118 11.36 -33.96 10.04
CA TYR A 118 11.63 -33.96 11.48
C TYR A 118 10.94 -35.17 12.13
N PRO A 119 11.64 -36.01 12.90
CA PRO A 119 11.08 -37.26 13.38
C PRO A 119 9.86 -37.08 14.28
N GLU A 120 8.81 -37.89 14.11
CA GLU A 120 7.61 -37.83 14.94
C GLU A 120 7.90 -38.02 16.45
N THR A 121 8.90 -38.85 16.79
CA THR A 121 9.36 -39.01 18.17
C THR A 121 9.95 -37.75 18.78
N GLU A 122 10.48 -36.89 17.95
CA GLU A 122 11.05 -35.61 18.34
C GLU A 122 10.00 -34.48 18.41
N LYS A 123 8.79 -34.71 17.85
CA LYS A 123 7.66 -33.79 17.88
C LYS A 123 6.79 -33.94 19.12
N GLN A 124 7.04 -34.94 19.96
CA GLN A 124 6.25 -35.16 21.16
C GLN A 124 6.56 -34.09 22.22
N PRO A 125 5.53 -33.52 22.88
CA PRO A 125 5.69 -32.40 23.81
C PRO A 125 6.71 -32.64 24.93
N GLU A 126 6.88 -33.87 25.31
CA GLU A 126 7.67 -34.27 26.50
C GLU A 126 9.02 -34.92 26.16
N SER A 127 9.36 -35.08 24.87
CA SER A 127 10.52 -35.85 24.48
C SER A 127 11.83 -35.11 24.64
N LEU A 128 11.89 -33.84 24.26
CA LEU A 128 13.15 -33.08 24.28
C LEU A 128 12.92 -31.57 24.48
N VAL A 129 13.76 -30.94 25.26
CA VAL A 129 13.77 -29.49 25.48
C VAL A 129 13.98 -28.72 24.19
N ARG A 130 14.74 -29.26 23.27
CA ARG A 130 15.06 -28.62 21.98
C ARG A 130 13.91 -28.58 20.99
N ASP A 131 12.88 -29.40 21.19
CA ASP A 131 11.80 -29.55 20.21
C ASP A 131 10.83 -28.38 20.14
N TRP A 132 10.64 -27.71 21.25
CA TRP A 132 9.61 -26.72 21.34
C TRP A 132 9.79 -25.56 20.32
N ARG A 133 11.04 -25.15 20.04
CA ARG A 133 11.33 -24.04 19.14
C ARG A 133 10.79 -24.24 17.73
N VAL A 134 10.84 -25.46 17.22
CA VAL A 134 10.32 -25.73 15.86
C VAL A 134 8.79 -25.68 15.80
N ARG A 135 8.13 -25.70 16.97
CA ARG A 135 6.68 -25.57 17.13
C ARG A 135 6.26 -24.20 17.60
N SER A 136 7.14 -23.21 17.60
CA SER A 136 6.87 -21.85 17.98
C SER A 136 7.13 -20.91 16.79
N SER A 137 6.21 -20.01 16.51
CA SER A 137 6.41 -18.94 15.53
C SER A 137 7.48 -17.94 15.96
N ASP A 138 7.77 -17.85 17.26
CA ASP A 138 8.87 -17.03 17.80
C ASP A 138 10.25 -17.48 17.29
N PHE A 139 10.37 -18.74 16.87
CA PHE A 139 11.59 -19.30 16.32
C PHE A 139 11.45 -19.78 14.87
N ASN A 140 10.42 -20.59 14.59
CA ASN A 140 10.10 -21.05 13.24
C ASN A 140 8.98 -20.18 12.64
N LEU A 141 9.35 -19.15 11.90
CA LEU A 141 8.45 -18.15 11.36
C LEU A 141 7.37 -18.69 10.42
N LEU A 142 7.55 -19.90 9.88
CA LEU A 142 6.51 -20.59 9.10
C LEU A 142 5.56 -21.40 9.98
N TYR A 143 5.87 -21.62 11.25
CA TYR A 143 4.98 -22.35 12.12
C TYR A 143 3.75 -21.52 12.51
N TYR A 144 2.74 -22.18 13.06
CA TYR A 144 1.50 -21.54 13.45
C TYR A 144 1.71 -20.45 14.49
N ASP A 145 1.38 -19.22 14.13
CA ASP A 145 1.32 -18.08 15.03
C ASP A 145 -0.13 -17.85 15.49
N PRO A 146 -0.44 -18.06 16.78
CA PRO A 146 -1.80 -17.88 17.26
C PRO A 146 -2.26 -16.42 17.27
N ALA A 147 -1.34 -15.44 17.17
CA ALA A 147 -1.70 -14.02 17.05
C ALA A 147 -2.22 -13.68 15.64
N GLN A 148 -1.87 -14.47 14.62
CA GLN A 148 -2.26 -14.23 13.24
C GLN A 148 -3.60 -14.88 12.90
N GLU A 149 -4.35 -14.25 11.98
CA GLU A 149 -5.51 -14.85 11.33
C GLU A 149 -5.11 -15.42 9.97
N TYR A 150 -5.23 -16.73 9.80
CA TYR A 150 -4.90 -17.41 8.55
C TYR A 150 -6.15 -17.61 7.69
N LYS A 151 -6.13 -17.03 6.51
CA LYS A 151 -7.20 -17.15 5.51
C LYS A 151 -6.82 -18.14 4.40
N PRO A 152 -7.81 -18.78 3.76
CA PRO A 152 -7.53 -19.54 2.55
C PRO A 152 -7.01 -18.61 1.43
N TRP A 153 -6.32 -19.17 0.45
CA TRP A 153 -5.99 -18.43 -0.75
C TRP A 153 -7.26 -17.85 -1.40
N PRO A 154 -7.19 -16.65 -1.99
CA PRO A 154 -8.34 -16.03 -2.66
C PRO A 154 -9.11 -17.01 -3.56
N GLY A 155 -10.42 -17.08 -3.40
CA GLY A 155 -11.27 -18.00 -4.13
C GLY A 155 -11.26 -19.48 -3.67
N LYS A 156 -10.49 -19.83 -2.64
CA LYS A 156 -10.45 -21.19 -2.10
C LYS A 156 -11.27 -21.29 -0.79
N PRO A 157 -11.86 -22.45 -0.48
CA PRO A 157 -12.66 -22.64 0.72
C PRO A 157 -11.80 -22.79 1.98
N ASN A 158 -12.38 -22.56 3.14
CA ASN A 158 -11.75 -22.88 4.42
C ASN A 158 -11.35 -24.36 4.51
N ALA A 159 -10.18 -24.62 5.08
CA ALA A 159 -9.67 -25.96 5.29
C ALA A 159 -10.43 -26.71 6.38
N SER A 160 -10.48 -28.03 6.30
CA SER A 160 -11.05 -28.88 7.34
C SER A 160 -9.99 -29.29 8.39
N PHE A 161 -10.25 -29.05 9.67
CA PHE A 161 -9.31 -29.41 10.74
C PHE A 161 -9.01 -30.92 10.85
N VAL A 162 -10.02 -31.76 10.62
CA VAL A 162 -9.87 -33.22 10.68
C VAL A 162 -9.46 -33.86 9.34
N ALA A 163 -9.40 -33.07 8.28
CA ALA A 163 -9.01 -33.53 6.95
C ALA A 163 -8.35 -32.40 6.16
N ALA A 164 -7.39 -31.69 6.78
CA ALA A 164 -6.62 -30.62 6.12
C ALA A 164 -5.75 -31.23 5.03
N ARG A 165 -5.78 -30.65 3.82
CA ARG A 165 -5.00 -31.15 2.70
C ARG A 165 -3.54 -30.84 2.88
N SER A 166 -2.68 -31.79 2.58
CA SER A 166 -1.23 -31.60 2.58
C SER A 166 -0.79 -30.65 1.46
N ASP A 167 -1.50 -30.66 0.34
CA ASP A 167 -1.37 -29.66 -0.71
C ASP A 167 -2.77 -29.10 -1.05
N PRO A 168 -2.94 -27.77 -1.11
CA PRO A 168 -4.23 -27.16 -1.43
C PRO A 168 -4.68 -27.39 -2.86
N GLN A 169 -3.82 -27.90 -3.77
CA GLN A 169 -4.20 -28.25 -5.14
C GLN A 169 -5.26 -29.34 -5.16
N ALA A 170 -6.45 -28.99 -5.55
CA ALA A 170 -7.54 -29.96 -5.67
C ALA A 170 -7.45 -30.72 -6.99
N GLY A 171 -7.42 -32.05 -6.91
CA GLY A 171 -7.71 -32.91 -8.05
C GLY A 171 -6.53 -33.39 -8.88
N THR A 172 -5.30 -33.07 -8.54
CA THR A 172 -4.12 -33.63 -9.19
C THR A 172 -3.80 -35.01 -8.60
N SER A 173 -3.56 -36.00 -9.44
CA SER A 173 -3.17 -37.35 -9.02
C SER A 173 -1.89 -37.29 -8.20
N GLY A 174 -1.93 -37.71 -6.95
CA GLY A 174 -0.81 -37.69 -6.02
C GLY A 174 -0.93 -36.70 -4.85
N TYR A 175 -1.77 -35.68 -4.96
CA TYR A 175 -1.95 -34.62 -3.94
C TYR A 175 -3.29 -34.73 -3.21
N THR A 176 -3.70 -35.93 -2.85
CA THR A 176 -4.96 -36.21 -2.14
C THR A 176 -4.77 -36.50 -0.65
N VAL A 177 -3.54 -36.37 -0.16
CA VAL A 177 -3.23 -36.66 1.23
C VAL A 177 -3.85 -35.61 2.14
N THR A 178 -4.61 -36.08 3.12
CA THR A 178 -5.18 -35.24 4.17
C THR A 178 -4.64 -35.64 5.52
N ARG A 179 -4.56 -34.66 6.43
CA ARG A 179 -4.11 -34.86 7.81
C ARG A 179 -5.23 -34.48 8.77
N ASP A 180 -5.45 -35.33 9.78
CA ASP A 180 -6.19 -34.97 10.98
C ASP A 180 -5.27 -34.19 11.91
N LEU A 181 -5.62 -32.95 12.22
CA LEU A 181 -4.85 -32.05 13.09
C LEU A 181 -5.27 -32.18 14.57
N THR A 182 -6.09 -33.17 14.92
CA THR A 182 -6.43 -33.45 16.32
C THR A 182 -5.17 -33.85 17.10
N GLY A 183 -4.90 -33.14 18.17
CA GLY A 183 -3.64 -33.29 18.93
C GLY A 183 -2.53 -32.35 18.46
N PHE A 184 -2.80 -31.42 17.55
CA PHE A 184 -1.84 -30.41 17.12
C PHE A 184 -1.29 -29.62 18.31
N VAL A 185 0.04 -29.42 18.34
CA VAL A 185 0.73 -28.71 19.40
C VAL A 185 1.46 -27.50 18.83
N TYR A 186 1.27 -26.36 19.49
CA TYR A 186 2.08 -25.17 19.24
C TYR A 186 2.51 -24.54 20.57
N GLU A 187 3.60 -23.81 20.53
CA GLU A 187 4.20 -23.18 21.69
C GLU A 187 4.45 -21.70 21.45
N VAL A 188 4.32 -20.89 22.50
CA VAL A 188 4.52 -19.43 22.46
C VAL A 188 5.48 -19.08 23.57
N ALA A 189 6.57 -18.39 23.27
CA ALA A 189 7.50 -17.86 24.27
C ALA A 189 6.76 -16.81 25.12
N LEU A 190 6.99 -16.86 26.45
CA LEU A 190 6.39 -15.89 27.37
C LEU A 190 7.30 -14.71 27.61
N ASP A 191 8.57 -14.97 27.72
CA ASP A 191 9.56 -13.97 28.10
C ASP A 191 10.97 -14.48 27.80
N ASP A 192 11.82 -13.57 27.44
CA ASP A 192 13.25 -13.68 27.53
C ASP A 192 13.63 -13.56 29.01
N HIS A 193 13.92 -14.60 29.71
CA HIS A 193 14.21 -14.71 31.17
C HIS A 193 15.10 -13.60 31.73
N GLY A 194 15.20 -12.43 31.10
CA GLY A 194 15.99 -11.31 31.56
C GLY A 194 17.45 -11.67 31.78
N TYR A 195 17.95 -12.66 31.09
CA TYR A 195 19.34 -13.06 31.15
C TYR A 195 20.23 -11.98 30.56
N SER A 196 20.52 -10.98 31.35
CA SER A 196 21.44 -9.87 31.04
C SER A 196 22.90 -10.26 31.31
N GLY A 197 23.37 -11.36 30.82
CA GLY A 197 24.77 -11.78 30.98
C GLY A 197 25.47 -11.86 29.63
N SER A 198 26.81 -11.63 29.65
CA SER A 198 27.63 -12.03 28.53
C SER A 198 27.44 -13.53 28.30
N ARG A 199 27.14 -13.90 27.07
CA ARG A 199 27.05 -15.27 26.61
C ARG A 199 28.10 -16.16 27.19
N PRO A 200 27.78 -17.26 27.83
CA PRO A 200 28.75 -18.27 28.17
C PRO A 200 29.38 -18.83 26.88
N SER A 201 30.68 -18.95 26.81
CA SER A 201 31.36 -19.64 25.71
C SER A 201 31.23 -21.15 25.92
N GLY A 202 30.56 -21.85 25.04
CA GLY A 202 30.43 -23.32 25.10
C GLY A 202 29.03 -23.83 25.01
N PRO A 203 28.87 -25.12 25.13
CA PRO A 203 27.61 -25.84 24.88
C PRO A 203 26.44 -25.53 25.76
N SER A 204 26.58 -24.72 26.75
CA SER A 204 25.52 -24.35 27.69
C SER A 204 24.83 -23.03 27.36
N ASN A 205 24.89 -22.61 26.14
CA ASN A 205 24.57 -21.29 25.76
C ASN A 205 23.11 -21.04 25.46
N ALA A 206 22.30 -21.20 26.37
CA ALA A 206 21.01 -20.64 26.37
C ALA A 206 21.09 -19.27 27.06
N THR A 207 21.58 -18.27 26.44
CA THR A 207 21.47 -16.93 26.97
C THR A 207 20.63 -16.12 26.06
N ASN A 208 19.64 -15.53 26.63
CA ASN A 208 18.89 -14.49 26.03
C ASN A 208 19.75 -13.27 25.82
N THR A 209 19.63 -12.69 24.67
CA THR A 209 20.19 -11.38 24.43
C THR A 209 19.18 -10.34 24.90
N PRO A 210 19.63 -9.14 25.29
CA PRO A 210 18.73 -8.08 25.76
C PRO A 210 17.66 -7.65 24.76
N ASN A 211 17.64 -8.22 23.57
CA ASN A 211 16.73 -7.89 22.47
C ASN A 211 15.65 -8.97 22.22
N GLY A 212 15.35 -9.83 23.17
CA GLY A 212 14.22 -10.74 23.07
C GLY A 212 14.46 -11.99 22.23
N SER A 213 15.67 -12.53 22.17
CA SER A 213 15.93 -13.80 21.48
C SER A 213 15.33 -14.97 22.24
N VAL A 214 14.65 -15.84 21.56
CA VAL A 214 14.06 -17.06 22.09
C VAL A 214 15.10 -18.18 22.19
N ASP A 215 15.17 -18.86 23.33
CA ASP A 215 16.10 -19.95 23.54
C ASP A 215 15.45 -21.26 24.05
N LEU A 216 16.27 -22.27 24.31
CA LEU A 216 15.79 -23.56 24.76
C LEU A 216 15.16 -23.54 26.15
N PHE A 217 15.52 -22.59 26.97
CA PHE A 217 15.16 -22.50 28.39
C PHE A 217 14.18 -21.40 28.69
N ASP A 218 13.67 -20.72 27.66
CA ASP A 218 12.65 -19.67 27.84
C ASP A 218 11.36 -20.24 28.42
N SER A 219 10.74 -19.48 29.29
CA SER A 219 9.37 -19.75 29.71
C SER A 219 8.46 -19.68 28.53
N ARG A 220 7.51 -20.59 28.47
CA ARG A 220 6.60 -20.69 27.33
C ARG A 220 5.24 -21.25 27.70
N VAL A 221 4.30 -21.09 26.83
CA VAL A 221 3.00 -21.75 26.90
C VAL A 221 2.91 -22.79 25.80
N GLU A 222 2.61 -24.01 26.20
CA GLU A 222 2.27 -25.09 25.30
C GLU A 222 0.74 -25.17 25.14
N TYR A 223 0.30 -25.24 23.91
CA TYR A 223 -1.10 -25.45 23.54
C TYR A 223 -1.27 -26.77 22.83
N THR A 224 -2.20 -27.59 23.33
CA THR A 224 -2.59 -28.84 22.66
C THR A 224 -4.03 -28.75 22.22
N VAL A 225 -4.28 -28.91 20.92
CA VAL A 225 -5.60 -28.75 20.31
C VAL A 225 -6.28 -30.10 20.18
N GLY A 226 -7.12 -30.44 21.15
CA GLY A 226 -7.89 -31.69 21.14
C GLY A 226 -9.20 -31.61 20.36
N GLY A 227 -9.87 -32.76 20.24
CA GLY A 227 -11.20 -32.82 19.60
C GLY A 227 -12.27 -32.00 20.31
N ALA A 228 -12.28 -31.99 21.64
CA ALA A 228 -13.29 -31.34 22.49
C ALA A 228 -12.79 -30.14 23.31
N ALA A 229 -11.46 -29.93 23.38
CA ALA A 229 -10.87 -28.86 24.17
C ALA A 229 -9.50 -28.42 23.61
N LEU A 230 -9.14 -27.18 23.88
CA LEU A 230 -7.79 -26.64 23.78
C LEU A 230 -7.19 -26.63 25.20
N THR A 231 -6.08 -27.30 25.39
CA THR A 231 -5.36 -27.34 26.66
C THR A 231 -4.20 -26.36 26.62
N ARG A 232 -4.15 -25.43 27.56
CA ARG A 232 -3.07 -24.46 27.76
C ARG A 232 -2.26 -24.85 29.00
N ARG A 233 -0.95 -24.96 28.83
CA ARG A 233 -0.02 -25.34 29.91
C ARG A 233 1.18 -24.39 29.93
N GLU A 234 1.38 -23.70 31.04
CA GLU A 234 2.57 -22.87 31.20
C GLU A 234 3.76 -23.67 31.68
N LEU A 235 4.88 -23.46 31.04
CA LEU A 235 6.17 -24.05 31.40
C LEU A 235 7.12 -22.90 31.76
N THR A 236 7.36 -22.74 33.04
CA THR A 236 8.16 -21.62 33.54
C THR A 236 9.48 -22.08 34.08
N VAL A 237 10.54 -21.37 33.81
CA VAL A 237 11.82 -21.55 34.46
C VAL A 237 11.75 -20.95 35.87
N PRO A 238 12.23 -21.68 36.92
CA PRO A 238 12.19 -21.12 38.27
C PRO A 238 12.98 -19.81 38.38
N ALA A 239 12.38 -18.80 39.00
CA ALA A 239 12.99 -17.46 39.17
C ALA A 239 14.36 -17.44 39.86
N ALA A 240 14.70 -18.52 40.58
CA ALA A 240 16.00 -18.69 41.24
C ALA A 240 17.00 -19.49 40.40
N ALA A 241 16.63 -19.89 39.18
CA ALA A 241 17.55 -20.68 38.34
C ALA A 241 18.62 -19.74 37.76
N THR A 242 19.86 -20.05 38.09
CA THR A 242 20.99 -19.47 37.34
C THR A 242 21.28 -20.33 36.11
N MET A 243 21.88 -19.76 35.07
CA MET A 243 22.31 -20.54 33.91
C MET A 243 23.20 -21.70 34.31
N ALA A 244 24.06 -21.54 35.32
CA ALA A 244 24.91 -22.61 35.84
C ALA A 244 24.08 -23.77 36.43
N ALA A 245 22.97 -23.47 37.11
CA ALA A 245 22.10 -24.51 37.67
C ALA A 245 21.29 -25.21 36.55
N LEU A 246 20.75 -24.43 35.57
CA LEU A 246 20.10 -24.99 34.39
C LEU A 246 21.04 -25.86 33.59
N ASN A 247 22.26 -25.39 33.36
CA ASN A 247 23.31 -26.15 32.65
C ASN A 247 23.70 -27.44 33.35
N THR A 248 23.64 -27.48 34.67
CA THR A 248 23.91 -28.71 35.44
C THR A 248 22.76 -29.70 35.33
N THR A 249 21.55 -29.23 35.31
CA THR A 249 20.33 -30.05 35.27
C THR A 249 19.90 -30.40 33.85
N CYS A 250 20.08 -29.48 32.89
CA CYS A 250 19.67 -29.61 31.51
C CYS A 250 20.87 -29.41 30.57
N THR A 251 21.90 -30.24 30.76
CA THR A 251 23.05 -30.25 29.86
C THR A 251 22.65 -30.62 28.45
N LEU A 252 23.45 -30.27 27.46
CA LEU A 252 23.30 -30.72 26.10
C LEU A 252 23.10 -32.23 25.95
N ALA A 253 23.84 -33.02 26.72
CA ALA A 253 23.67 -34.44 26.74
C ALA A 253 22.26 -34.86 27.15
N HIS A 254 21.65 -34.16 28.07
CA HIS A 254 20.23 -34.33 28.43
C HIS A 254 19.28 -33.93 27.32
N ALA A 255 19.53 -32.78 26.68
CA ALA A 255 18.73 -32.32 25.56
C ALA A 255 18.80 -33.24 24.33
N GLN A 256 19.94 -33.98 24.18
CA GLN A 256 20.12 -34.93 23.08
C GLN A 256 19.60 -36.34 23.40
N GLN A 257 19.43 -36.71 24.67
CA GLN A 257 19.18 -38.09 25.12
C GLN A 257 17.78 -38.32 25.69
N ALA A 258 16.76 -37.62 25.26
CA ALA A 258 15.39 -37.87 25.73
C ALA A 258 15.26 -37.98 27.27
N VAL A 259 15.93 -37.15 28.01
CA VAL A 259 15.76 -37.05 29.46
C VAL A 259 14.43 -36.38 29.75
N PRO A 260 13.67 -36.87 30.73
CA PRO A 260 12.38 -36.29 31.03
C PRO A 260 12.43 -34.80 31.24
N TYR A 261 11.64 -34.08 30.43
CA TYR A 261 11.43 -32.67 30.39
C TYR A 261 11.18 -32.02 31.76
N ALA A 262 10.50 -32.72 32.64
CA ALA A 262 10.18 -32.32 34.01
C ALA A 262 11.39 -31.97 34.89
N GLY A 263 12.61 -32.37 34.53
CA GLY A 263 13.83 -32.02 35.27
C GLY A 263 14.42 -30.67 34.87
N CYS A 264 14.05 -30.12 33.70
CA CYS A 264 14.62 -28.92 33.13
C CYS A 264 13.78 -27.67 33.44
N PHE A 265 12.50 -27.85 33.65
CA PHE A 265 11.58 -26.76 33.95
C PHE A 265 10.87 -27.03 35.27
N GLY A 266 10.56 -25.99 36.01
CA GLY A 266 9.69 -26.08 37.18
C GLY A 266 8.34 -26.69 36.79
N THR A 267 7.60 -27.14 37.75
CA THR A 267 6.24 -27.64 37.58
C THR A 267 5.39 -26.58 36.89
N SER A 268 4.63 -26.98 35.88
CA SER A 268 3.73 -26.11 35.18
C SER A 268 2.81 -25.37 36.15
N ALA A 269 2.68 -24.08 35.98
CA ALA A 269 1.53 -23.35 36.48
C ALA A 269 0.24 -23.95 35.85
N ALA A 270 -0.90 -23.70 36.47
CA ALA A 270 -2.15 -24.37 36.23
C ALA A 270 -2.48 -24.64 34.75
N THR A 271 -2.85 -25.85 34.43
CA THR A 271 -3.40 -26.23 33.13
C THR A 271 -4.79 -25.62 32.99
N THR A 272 -5.01 -24.81 31.98
CA THR A 272 -6.32 -24.24 31.64
C THR A 272 -6.91 -25.00 30.47
N THR A 273 -8.18 -25.34 30.53
CA THR A 273 -8.92 -25.98 29.44
C THR A 273 -9.91 -24.98 28.85
N ILE A 274 -9.85 -24.76 27.55
CA ILE A 274 -10.72 -23.88 26.77
C ILE A 274 -11.66 -24.75 25.94
N SER A 275 -12.97 -24.58 26.13
CA SER A 275 -13.98 -25.35 25.42
C SER A 275 -15.29 -24.57 25.29
N GLY A 276 -16.16 -25.01 24.40
CA GLY A 276 -17.45 -24.34 24.13
C GLY A 276 -17.27 -22.92 23.66
N ALA A 277 -17.95 -21.97 24.30
CA ALA A 277 -17.88 -20.55 24.00
C ALA A 277 -16.76 -19.78 24.73
N THR A 278 -15.95 -20.47 25.53
CA THR A 278 -14.78 -19.85 26.19
C THR A 278 -13.75 -19.52 25.14
N VAL A 279 -13.16 -18.32 25.23
CA VAL A 279 -12.09 -17.88 24.31
C VAL A 279 -10.72 -18.05 24.95
N ASP A 280 -9.71 -18.20 24.11
CA ASP A 280 -8.29 -18.16 24.49
C ASP A 280 -7.79 -16.73 24.70
N GLN A 281 -6.49 -16.57 24.97
CA GLN A 281 -5.88 -15.23 25.15
C GLN A 281 -5.87 -14.37 23.88
N TYR A 282 -6.16 -14.95 22.71
CA TYR A 282 -6.25 -14.27 21.43
C TYR A 282 -7.71 -13.98 21.04
N GLY A 283 -8.65 -14.20 21.96
CA GLY A 283 -10.07 -13.96 21.76
C GLY A 283 -10.81 -15.02 20.90
N ARG A 284 -10.19 -16.18 20.65
CA ARG A 284 -10.76 -17.23 19.81
C ARG A 284 -11.37 -18.37 20.62
N THR A 285 -12.51 -18.83 20.21
CA THR A 285 -13.08 -20.11 20.67
C THR A 285 -12.29 -21.29 20.13
N LEU A 286 -12.50 -22.48 20.69
CA LEU A 286 -11.90 -23.72 20.16
C LEU A 286 -12.19 -23.94 18.68
N ALA A 287 -13.40 -23.61 18.22
CA ALA A 287 -13.80 -23.79 16.83
C ALA A 287 -13.02 -22.83 15.89
N GLU A 288 -12.87 -21.58 16.27
CA GLU A 288 -12.10 -20.58 15.54
C GLU A 288 -10.61 -20.91 15.54
N THR A 289 -10.05 -21.34 16.68
CA THR A 289 -8.65 -21.80 16.75
C THR A 289 -8.40 -22.98 15.81
N LYS A 290 -9.31 -23.97 15.77
CA LYS A 290 -9.20 -25.10 14.84
C LYS A 290 -9.28 -24.66 13.39
N GLN A 291 -10.19 -23.74 13.06
CA GLN A 291 -10.28 -23.21 11.69
C GLN A 291 -9.02 -22.46 11.29
N ASN A 292 -8.49 -21.65 12.19
CA ASN A 292 -7.27 -20.88 11.97
C ASN A 292 -6.06 -21.82 11.72
N ILE A 293 -5.90 -22.86 12.54
CA ILE A 293 -4.83 -23.86 12.37
C ILE A 293 -5.02 -24.64 11.06
N ALA A 294 -6.24 -25.01 10.70
CA ALA A 294 -6.51 -25.73 9.46
C ALA A 294 -6.14 -24.89 8.23
N ASN A 295 -6.50 -23.60 8.22
CA ASN A 295 -6.13 -22.69 7.17
C ASN A 295 -4.62 -22.48 7.09
N TRP A 296 -3.95 -22.26 8.23
CA TRP A 296 -2.49 -22.21 8.28
C TRP A 296 -1.86 -23.47 7.69
N TYR A 297 -2.25 -24.66 8.15
CA TYR A 297 -1.69 -25.91 7.66
C TYR A 297 -1.82 -26.08 6.16
N GLN A 298 -3.00 -25.80 5.62
CA GLN A 298 -3.30 -26.01 4.22
C GLN A 298 -2.73 -24.92 3.30
N TYR A 299 -2.66 -23.67 3.75
CA TYR A 299 -2.42 -22.52 2.88
C TYR A 299 -1.17 -21.70 3.20
N SER A 300 -0.52 -21.91 4.35
CA SER A 300 0.57 -21.03 4.80
C SER A 300 1.79 -21.74 5.38
N ARG A 301 1.75 -23.04 5.59
CA ARG A 301 2.84 -23.76 6.30
C ARG A 301 4.13 -23.91 5.50
N ARG A 302 4.13 -23.68 4.18
CA ARG A 302 5.31 -23.73 3.30
C ARG A 302 5.59 -22.36 2.69
N ARG A 303 6.85 -22.09 2.40
CA ARG A 303 7.23 -20.84 1.72
C ARG A 303 6.49 -20.68 0.38
N SER A 304 6.40 -21.74 -0.42
CA SER A 304 5.63 -21.77 -1.66
C SER A 304 4.15 -21.47 -1.46
N PHE A 305 3.55 -21.91 -0.36
CA PHE A 305 2.14 -21.64 -0.05
C PHE A 305 1.91 -20.19 0.35
N VAL A 306 2.82 -19.63 1.15
CA VAL A 306 2.83 -18.20 1.49
C VAL A 306 2.95 -17.35 0.22
N THR A 307 3.89 -17.68 -0.66
CA THR A 307 4.11 -16.97 -1.92
C THR A 307 2.89 -17.01 -2.83
N LYS A 308 2.28 -18.20 -3.01
CA LYS A 308 1.03 -18.33 -3.79
C LYS A 308 -0.09 -17.49 -3.22
N GLY A 309 -0.25 -17.50 -1.90
CA GLY A 309 -1.27 -16.72 -1.19
C GLY A 309 -1.05 -15.21 -1.32
N ALA A 310 0.18 -14.76 -1.16
CA ALA A 310 0.55 -13.35 -1.24
C ALA A 310 0.35 -12.78 -2.65
N ILE A 311 0.88 -13.46 -3.67
CA ILE A 311 0.70 -13.05 -5.08
C ILE A 311 -0.79 -13.03 -5.43
N ALA A 312 -1.54 -14.04 -4.99
CA ALA A 312 -2.97 -14.12 -5.28
C ALA A 312 -3.77 -13.01 -4.60
N ALA A 313 -3.45 -12.69 -3.33
CA ALA A 313 -4.10 -11.59 -2.61
C ALA A 313 -3.88 -10.27 -3.34
N VAL A 314 -2.66 -10.03 -3.78
CA VAL A 314 -2.26 -8.84 -4.51
C VAL A 314 -2.98 -8.72 -5.87
N ILE A 315 -2.96 -9.78 -6.70
CA ILE A 315 -3.64 -9.78 -8.00
C ILE A 315 -5.16 -9.57 -7.83
N SER A 316 -5.75 -10.17 -6.80
CA SER A 316 -7.17 -10.04 -6.52
C SER A 316 -7.56 -8.63 -6.04
N ALA A 317 -6.65 -7.94 -5.36
CA ALA A 317 -6.88 -6.59 -4.83
C ALA A 317 -6.58 -5.46 -5.85
N SER A 318 -5.91 -5.79 -6.96
CA SER A 318 -5.37 -4.79 -7.90
C SER A 318 -5.86 -5.02 -9.33
N PRO A 319 -7.15 -4.78 -9.62
CA PRO A 319 -7.74 -5.09 -10.93
C PRO A 319 -7.25 -4.20 -12.09
N GLY A 320 -6.60 -3.07 -11.80
CA GLY A 320 -6.14 -2.10 -12.80
C GLY A 320 -4.74 -2.38 -13.38
N PHE A 321 -4.15 -3.54 -13.12
CA PHE A 321 -2.82 -3.90 -13.62
C PHE A 321 -2.88 -5.06 -14.61
N ARG A 322 -1.97 -5.05 -15.58
CA ARG A 322 -1.78 -6.12 -16.56
C ARG A 322 -0.76 -7.13 -16.01
N PHE A 323 -1.25 -8.14 -15.32
CA PHE A 323 -0.38 -9.13 -14.70
C PHE A 323 0.09 -10.22 -15.64
N GLY A 324 1.40 -10.50 -15.58
CA GLY A 324 2.03 -11.70 -16.12
C GLY A 324 2.71 -12.49 -15.00
N LEU A 325 3.02 -13.76 -15.23
CA LEU A 325 3.66 -14.61 -14.23
C LEU A 325 4.47 -15.73 -14.87
N SER A 326 5.66 -15.97 -14.34
CA SER A 326 6.46 -17.16 -14.67
C SER A 326 7.28 -17.60 -13.47
N VAL A 327 7.89 -18.77 -13.60
CA VAL A 327 8.83 -19.35 -12.63
C VAL A 327 10.25 -19.43 -13.20
N ILE A 328 11.25 -19.43 -12.33
CA ILE A 328 12.66 -19.37 -12.76
C ILE A 328 13.17 -20.64 -13.43
N ASN A 329 12.68 -21.83 -13.04
CA ASN A 329 13.14 -23.10 -13.58
C ASN A 329 12.25 -23.65 -14.71
N GLN A 330 10.97 -23.84 -14.44
CA GLN A 330 10.06 -24.52 -15.34
C GLN A 330 9.16 -23.56 -16.14
N TYR A 331 9.74 -22.52 -16.67
CA TYR A 331 9.05 -21.52 -17.47
C TYR A 331 8.24 -22.08 -18.64
N ALA A 332 8.64 -23.21 -19.21
CA ALA A 332 7.86 -23.89 -20.28
C ALA A 332 6.54 -24.49 -19.73
N THR A 333 6.43 -24.70 -18.42
CA THR A 333 5.23 -25.23 -17.78
C THR A 333 4.35 -24.10 -17.25
N LEU A 334 4.95 -23.02 -16.73
CA LEU A 334 4.26 -21.88 -16.21
C LEU A 334 4.88 -20.58 -16.75
N PHE A 335 4.29 -20.07 -17.81
CA PHE A 335 4.52 -18.74 -18.34
C PHE A 335 3.18 -18.17 -18.79
N ALA A 336 2.62 -17.27 -18.00
CA ALA A 336 1.41 -16.53 -18.31
C ALA A 336 1.80 -15.13 -18.80
N GLU A 337 1.57 -14.84 -20.07
CA GLU A 337 1.79 -13.51 -20.66
C GLU A 337 0.86 -12.47 -20.00
N VAL A 338 1.24 -11.19 -20.04
CA VAL A 338 0.30 -10.12 -19.69
C VAL A 338 -0.91 -10.12 -20.64
N PRO A 339 -2.07 -9.59 -20.25
CA PRO A 339 -3.24 -9.52 -21.12
C PRO A 339 -2.91 -8.81 -22.45
N PRO A 340 -3.44 -9.26 -23.60
CA PRO A 340 -3.25 -8.57 -24.88
C PRO A 340 -3.92 -7.18 -24.88
N GLU A 341 -3.48 -6.29 -25.75
CA GLU A 341 -3.95 -4.91 -25.93
C GLU A 341 -5.50 -4.76 -25.94
N ALA A 342 -6.19 -5.67 -26.63
CA ALA A 342 -7.64 -5.61 -26.77
C ALA A 342 -8.43 -5.98 -25.49
N THR A 343 -7.77 -6.37 -24.41
CA THR A 343 -8.42 -6.77 -23.16
C THR A 343 -8.81 -5.52 -22.36
N VAL A 344 -10.10 -5.32 -22.13
CA VAL A 344 -10.64 -4.16 -21.39
C VAL A 344 -10.80 -4.46 -19.90
N GLU A 345 -11.03 -5.73 -19.53
CA GLU A 345 -11.17 -6.17 -18.14
C GLU A 345 -10.32 -7.43 -17.91
N TYR A 346 -9.58 -7.43 -16.82
CA TYR A 346 -8.56 -8.46 -16.54
C TYR A 346 -9.05 -9.59 -15.63
N SER A 347 -10.29 -9.56 -15.14
CA SER A 347 -10.80 -10.54 -14.17
C SER A 347 -10.71 -12.00 -14.64
N ALA A 348 -11.05 -12.25 -15.91
CA ALA A 348 -10.95 -13.59 -16.47
C ALA A 348 -9.49 -14.03 -16.65
N HIS A 349 -8.60 -13.13 -17.10
CA HIS A 349 -7.17 -13.35 -17.22
C HIS A 349 -6.55 -13.63 -15.85
N ASN A 350 -6.82 -12.79 -14.87
CA ASN A 350 -6.33 -12.91 -13.49
C ASN A 350 -6.78 -14.24 -12.85
N THR A 351 -8.03 -14.64 -13.09
CA THR A 351 -8.53 -15.95 -12.62
C THR A 351 -7.74 -17.11 -13.24
N ALA A 352 -7.51 -17.09 -14.54
CA ALA A 352 -6.73 -18.14 -15.24
C ALA A 352 -5.27 -18.18 -14.78
N LEU A 353 -4.67 -16.99 -14.54
CA LEU A 353 -3.32 -16.85 -14.01
C LEU A 353 -3.21 -17.45 -12.61
N LEU A 354 -4.18 -17.12 -11.72
CA LEU A 354 -4.23 -17.68 -10.37
C LEU A 354 -4.46 -19.19 -10.35
N ASP A 355 -5.33 -19.72 -11.21
CA ASP A 355 -5.54 -21.16 -11.33
C ASP A 355 -4.26 -21.87 -11.80
N SER A 356 -3.51 -21.25 -12.70
CA SER A 356 -2.21 -21.76 -13.16
C SER A 356 -1.18 -21.75 -12.04
N LEU A 357 -1.10 -20.66 -11.26
CA LEU A 357 -0.21 -20.56 -10.10
C LEU A 357 -0.59 -21.57 -9.01
N TYR A 358 -1.86 -21.70 -8.69
CA TYR A 358 -2.32 -22.64 -7.67
C TYR A 358 -2.07 -24.09 -8.04
N SER A 359 -2.25 -24.43 -9.32
CA SER A 359 -2.03 -25.80 -9.82
C SER A 359 -0.57 -26.14 -10.07
N TYR A 360 0.32 -25.14 -10.06
CA TYR A 360 1.75 -25.36 -10.27
C TYR A 360 2.39 -26.14 -9.13
N ASN A 361 3.13 -27.20 -9.48
CA ASN A 361 3.85 -28.03 -8.53
C ASN A 361 5.33 -27.62 -8.48
N TRP A 362 5.81 -27.28 -7.31
CA TRP A 362 7.19 -26.82 -7.09
C TRP A 362 8.20 -27.98 -7.33
N PRO A 363 9.13 -27.86 -8.25
CA PRO A 363 10.16 -28.87 -8.48
C PRO A 363 11.31 -28.75 -7.48
N ALA A 364 12.03 -29.85 -7.28
CA ALA A 364 13.27 -29.84 -6.51
C ALA A 364 14.46 -29.41 -7.38
N MET A 365 14.55 -28.14 -7.71
CA MET A 365 15.56 -27.59 -8.63
C MET A 365 16.40 -26.50 -7.97
N GLY A 366 17.42 -26.00 -8.66
CA GLY A 366 18.26 -24.89 -8.21
C GLY A 366 17.59 -23.51 -8.38
N THR A 367 18.33 -22.44 -8.13
CA THR A 367 17.82 -21.07 -8.05
C THR A 367 18.45 -20.15 -9.12
N PRO A 368 18.12 -20.31 -10.43
CA PRO A 368 18.72 -19.52 -11.52
C PRO A 368 18.05 -18.13 -11.68
N LEU A 369 17.99 -17.31 -10.61
CA LEU A 369 17.30 -16.01 -10.59
C LEU A 369 17.75 -15.07 -11.71
N ARG A 370 19.08 -15.01 -11.98
CA ARG A 370 19.65 -14.16 -13.01
C ARG A 370 19.09 -14.44 -14.41
N ARG A 371 18.92 -15.72 -14.75
CA ARG A 371 18.27 -16.13 -16.00
C ARG A 371 16.77 -15.96 -15.99
N GLY A 372 16.15 -16.06 -14.81
CA GLY A 372 14.73 -15.76 -14.64
C GLY A 372 14.44 -14.30 -14.98
N LEU A 373 15.20 -13.38 -14.38
CA LEU A 373 15.05 -11.95 -14.63
C LEU A 373 15.40 -11.58 -16.09
N GLU A 374 16.49 -12.14 -16.65
CA GLU A 374 16.83 -11.98 -18.07
C GLU A 374 15.67 -12.37 -18.99
N ARG A 375 14.91 -13.42 -18.64
CA ARG A 375 13.76 -13.84 -19.43
C ARG A 375 12.61 -12.87 -19.38
N VAL A 376 12.35 -12.23 -18.24
CA VAL A 376 11.33 -11.17 -18.15
C VAL A 376 11.74 -9.98 -19.02
N GLY A 377 12.99 -9.56 -18.93
CA GLY A 377 13.51 -8.50 -19.79
C GLY A 377 13.41 -8.84 -21.29
N ALA A 378 13.80 -10.07 -21.67
CA ALA A 378 13.66 -10.54 -23.05
C ALA A 378 12.19 -10.67 -23.52
N TYR A 379 11.25 -10.90 -22.61
CA TYR A 379 9.83 -10.84 -22.89
C TYR A 379 9.40 -9.41 -23.22
N TYR A 380 9.80 -8.44 -22.41
CA TYR A 380 9.51 -7.02 -22.66
C TYR A 380 10.21 -6.48 -23.92
N ASP A 381 11.41 -6.95 -24.21
CA ASP A 381 12.16 -6.65 -25.46
C ASP A 381 11.63 -7.41 -26.69
N ASN A 382 10.53 -8.11 -26.57
CA ASN A 382 9.87 -8.89 -27.61
C ASN A 382 10.80 -9.88 -28.36
N THR A 383 11.87 -10.36 -27.70
CA THR A 383 12.86 -11.27 -28.29
C THR A 383 12.52 -12.75 -28.12
N LEU A 384 11.50 -13.06 -27.33
CA LEU A 384 11.05 -14.45 -27.11
C LEU A 384 10.10 -14.96 -28.17
N GLY A 385 9.63 -14.11 -29.11
CA GLY A 385 8.65 -14.47 -30.15
C GLY A 385 7.25 -14.77 -29.61
N MET A 386 6.90 -14.16 -28.48
CA MET A 386 5.59 -14.18 -27.82
C MET A 386 4.78 -12.93 -28.23
N THR A 387 3.60 -12.76 -27.65
CA THR A 387 2.83 -11.53 -27.87
C THR A 387 3.59 -10.33 -27.29
N ASP A 388 3.71 -9.25 -28.10
CA ASP A 388 4.39 -8.04 -27.64
C ASP A 388 3.64 -7.43 -26.45
N PRO A 389 4.26 -7.32 -25.26
CA PRO A 389 3.61 -6.76 -24.10
C PRO A 389 3.52 -5.24 -24.13
N ILE A 390 4.38 -4.56 -24.94
CA ILE A 390 4.49 -3.11 -25.01
C ILE A 390 3.80 -2.61 -26.28
N PHE A 391 2.57 -2.14 -26.15
CA PHE A 391 1.78 -1.67 -27.29
C PHE A 391 1.57 -0.14 -27.31
N SER A 392 2.00 0.56 -26.27
CA SER A 392 1.87 2.01 -26.16
C SER A 392 3.18 2.69 -25.81
N ALA A 393 3.38 3.89 -26.34
CA ALA A 393 4.56 4.71 -26.12
C ALA A 393 4.78 5.08 -24.65
N CYS A 394 3.71 5.18 -23.86
CA CYS A 394 3.75 5.48 -22.44
C CYS A 394 3.65 4.24 -21.53
N GLN A 395 3.80 3.02 -22.08
CA GLN A 395 3.69 1.78 -21.33
C GLN A 395 4.80 1.63 -20.29
N GLN A 396 4.42 1.56 -19.03
CA GLN A 396 5.33 1.23 -17.93
C GLN A 396 5.42 -0.27 -17.73
N ASN A 397 6.62 -0.79 -17.44
CA ASN A 397 6.86 -2.22 -17.32
C ASN A 397 7.65 -2.54 -16.06
N PHE A 398 7.09 -3.41 -15.24
CA PHE A 398 7.63 -3.77 -13.94
C PHE A 398 7.85 -5.27 -13.84
N SER A 399 8.93 -5.67 -13.18
CA SER A 399 9.20 -7.04 -12.77
C SER A 399 9.23 -7.12 -11.26
N VAL A 400 8.52 -8.09 -10.68
CA VAL A 400 8.59 -8.42 -9.26
C VAL A 400 9.24 -9.79 -9.12
N LEU A 401 10.50 -9.80 -8.69
CA LEU A 401 11.28 -11.01 -8.48
C LEU A 401 11.15 -11.47 -7.04
N PHE A 402 10.59 -12.66 -6.84
CA PHE A 402 10.39 -13.24 -5.51
C PHE A 402 11.27 -14.47 -5.30
N THR A 403 12.03 -14.52 -4.19
CA THR A 403 12.90 -15.64 -3.85
C THR A 403 13.02 -15.84 -2.33
N ASP A 404 13.32 -17.07 -1.89
CA ASP A 404 13.67 -17.42 -0.52
C ASP A 404 15.15 -17.80 -0.36
N GLY A 405 15.95 -17.59 -1.37
CA GLY A 405 17.30 -18.13 -1.36
C GLY A 405 18.33 -17.41 -2.21
N TYR A 406 19.49 -18.02 -2.25
CA TYR A 406 20.65 -17.50 -2.91
C TYR A 406 20.72 -18.00 -4.35
N TRP A 407 20.81 -17.10 -5.29
CA TRP A 407 20.89 -17.52 -6.67
C TRP A 407 22.10 -18.44 -6.95
N ASN A 408 21.85 -19.43 -7.78
CA ASN A 408 22.85 -20.37 -8.25
C ASN A 408 22.53 -20.78 -9.71
N GLY A 409 23.27 -21.72 -10.27
CA GLY A 409 23.02 -22.24 -11.60
C GLY A 409 23.64 -21.40 -12.71
N ASN A 410 23.07 -21.49 -13.90
CA ASN A 410 23.67 -20.94 -15.11
C ASN A 410 23.69 -19.43 -15.15
N ASP A 411 24.74 -18.86 -15.70
CA ASP A 411 24.87 -17.43 -15.95
C ASP A 411 23.81 -16.94 -16.96
N PRO A 412 23.41 -15.66 -16.90
CA PRO A 412 22.70 -14.99 -17.98
C PRO A 412 23.55 -14.92 -19.26
N SER A 413 23.02 -14.43 -20.36
CA SER A 413 23.73 -14.32 -21.61
C SER A 413 24.95 -13.41 -21.53
N ASN A 414 25.93 -13.60 -22.40
CA ASN A 414 27.11 -12.75 -22.44
C ASN A 414 26.80 -11.29 -22.85
N ALA A 415 25.63 -11.04 -23.45
CA ALA A 415 25.21 -9.71 -23.83
C ALA A 415 24.96 -8.79 -22.62
N ILE A 416 24.60 -9.35 -21.47
CA ILE A 416 24.41 -8.57 -20.23
C ILE A 416 25.71 -7.89 -19.78
N GLY A 417 26.85 -8.63 -19.80
CA GLY A 417 28.16 -8.08 -19.46
C GLY A 417 28.26 -7.54 -18.02
N ASN A 418 28.90 -6.40 -17.87
CA ASN A 418 28.98 -5.56 -16.67
C ASN A 418 28.21 -4.26 -17.01
N ALA A 419 26.90 -4.28 -16.81
CA ALA A 419 26.01 -3.21 -17.27
C ALA A 419 26.06 -1.97 -16.35
N ASP A 420 26.34 -2.17 -15.06
CA ASP A 420 26.39 -1.09 -14.06
C ASP A 420 27.81 -0.53 -13.84
N GLY A 421 28.85 -1.18 -14.38
CA GLY A 421 30.24 -0.70 -14.31
C GLY A 421 30.92 -0.93 -12.96
N ASP A 422 30.41 -1.81 -12.09
CA ASP A 422 30.93 -2.09 -10.75
C ASP A 422 32.15 -3.05 -10.71
N SER A 423 32.66 -3.49 -11.85
CA SER A 423 33.72 -4.50 -12.04
C SER A 423 33.28 -5.97 -11.81
N ARG A 424 32.03 -6.25 -11.56
CA ARG A 424 31.45 -7.58 -11.60
C ARG A 424 30.72 -7.74 -12.95
N SER A 425 30.41 -8.94 -13.33
CA SER A 425 29.73 -9.16 -14.62
C SER A 425 28.70 -10.25 -14.49
N ARG A 426 27.55 -10.02 -15.11
CA ARG A 426 26.45 -10.97 -15.16
C ARG A 426 25.88 -11.32 -13.77
N THR A 427 25.89 -10.33 -12.88
CA THR A 427 25.16 -10.34 -11.61
C THR A 427 23.67 -10.13 -11.85
N LEU A 428 22.86 -10.22 -10.83
CA LEU A 428 21.42 -9.87 -10.92
C LEU A 428 21.26 -8.36 -11.16
N ALA A 429 22.10 -7.57 -10.52
CA ALA A 429 22.19 -6.12 -10.70
C ALA A 429 22.49 -5.72 -12.15
N ASP A 430 23.42 -6.42 -12.82
CA ASP A 430 23.68 -6.20 -14.24
C ASP A 430 22.46 -6.51 -15.12
N VAL A 431 21.73 -7.56 -14.82
CA VAL A 431 20.53 -7.92 -15.60
C VAL A 431 19.47 -6.83 -15.45
N ALA A 432 19.21 -6.39 -14.22
CA ALA A 432 18.26 -5.32 -13.94
C ALA A 432 18.68 -4.01 -14.64
N ARG A 433 19.95 -3.64 -14.53
CA ARG A 433 20.51 -2.45 -15.17
C ARG A 433 20.41 -2.50 -16.70
N HIS A 434 20.71 -3.64 -17.30
CA HIS A 434 20.63 -3.82 -18.75
C HIS A 434 19.23 -3.51 -19.29
N TYR A 435 18.19 -4.03 -18.66
CA TYR A 435 16.79 -3.83 -19.11
C TYR A 435 16.18 -2.52 -18.62
N TYR A 436 16.85 -1.79 -17.76
CA TYR A 436 16.49 -0.42 -17.39
C TYR A 436 17.11 0.62 -18.34
N ASP A 437 18.37 0.45 -18.75
CA ASP A 437 19.07 1.41 -19.60
C ASP A 437 18.74 1.30 -21.09
N ASN A 438 18.25 0.12 -21.53
CA ASN A 438 17.94 -0.11 -22.94
C ASN A 438 16.46 0.15 -23.24
N ASP A 439 16.23 0.73 -24.39
CA ASP A 439 14.89 0.91 -24.95
C ASP A 439 14.34 -0.45 -25.43
N LEU A 440 13.27 -0.92 -24.81
CA LEU A 440 12.69 -2.25 -25.04
C LEU A 440 11.62 -2.26 -26.13
N SER A 441 11.33 -1.11 -26.78
CA SER A 441 10.31 -1.02 -27.80
C SER A 441 10.69 0.01 -28.85
N PRO A 442 10.37 -0.19 -30.12
CA PRO A 442 10.58 0.82 -31.16
C PRO A 442 9.57 1.98 -31.12
N LEU A 443 8.67 2.01 -30.15
CA LEU A 443 7.70 3.08 -29.97
C LEU A 443 8.39 4.39 -29.50
N PRO A 444 7.77 5.56 -29.69
CA PRO A 444 8.34 6.81 -29.16
C PRO A 444 8.54 6.77 -27.65
N ASN A 445 9.63 7.35 -27.16
CA ASN A 445 9.99 7.38 -25.74
C ASN A 445 9.10 8.40 -24.99
N GLN A 446 7.95 7.95 -24.49
CA GLN A 446 6.93 8.75 -23.82
C GLN A 446 6.48 8.15 -22.49
N VAL A 447 7.29 7.27 -21.89
CA VAL A 447 7.01 6.76 -20.54
C VAL A 447 7.04 7.95 -19.57
N PRO A 448 6.00 8.12 -18.74
CA PRO A 448 5.97 9.18 -17.75
C PRO A 448 7.17 9.09 -16.79
N THR A 449 7.86 10.20 -16.62
CA THR A 449 8.98 10.30 -15.68
C THR A 449 8.52 10.80 -14.32
N SER A 450 9.17 10.36 -13.25
CA SER A 450 8.96 10.83 -11.88
C SER A 450 10.30 11.18 -11.23
N LEU A 451 10.29 11.69 -10.00
CA LEU A 451 11.53 11.89 -9.23
C LEU A 451 12.25 10.57 -8.93
N LEU A 452 11.49 9.49 -8.82
CA LEU A 452 12.05 8.16 -8.59
C LEU A 452 12.57 7.52 -9.87
N ASP A 453 12.07 7.94 -11.04
CA ASP A 453 12.43 7.35 -12.32
C ASP A 453 12.38 8.40 -13.43
N GLY A 454 13.56 8.85 -13.84
CA GLY A 454 13.74 9.85 -14.90
C GLY A 454 13.86 9.26 -16.31
N ASN A 455 13.69 7.93 -16.49
CA ASN A 455 13.83 7.28 -17.79
C ASN A 455 12.50 7.31 -18.56
N ASN A 456 12.49 7.99 -19.70
CA ASN A 456 11.30 8.08 -20.56
C ASN A 456 11.22 7.04 -21.68
N GLN A 457 12.20 6.13 -21.78
CA GLN A 457 12.20 4.99 -22.69
C GLN A 457 11.25 3.90 -22.17
N GLN A 458 10.86 2.98 -23.02
CA GLN A 458 10.20 1.76 -22.58
C GLN A 458 11.25 0.84 -21.94
N HIS A 459 11.31 0.81 -20.63
CA HIS A 459 12.31 0.09 -19.83
C HIS A 459 11.63 -0.82 -18.81
N MET A 460 12.41 -1.64 -18.09
CA MET A 460 11.92 -2.53 -17.03
C MET A 460 12.45 -2.08 -15.67
N VAL A 461 11.52 -1.72 -14.77
CA VAL A 461 11.82 -1.50 -13.35
C VAL A 461 11.72 -2.83 -12.60
N THR A 462 12.70 -3.16 -11.76
CA THR A 462 12.75 -4.44 -11.05
C THR A 462 12.59 -4.25 -9.56
N PHE A 463 11.53 -4.84 -8.99
CA PHE A 463 11.33 -5.00 -7.56
C PHE A 463 11.82 -6.37 -7.13
N THR A 464 12.49 -6.45 -5.99
CA THR A 464 13.01 -7.71 -5.47
C THR A 464 12.53 -7.97 -4.05
N VAL A 465 12.00 -9.16 -3.82
CA VAL A 465 11.50 -9.60 -2.51
C VAL A 465 12.27 -10.85 -2.09
N ALA A 466 13.01 -10.73 -0.99
CA ALA A 466 13.75 -11.83 -0.37
C ALA A 466 13.00 -12.33 0.87
N PHE A 467 12.65 -13.61 0.92
CA PHE A 467 11.88 -14.19 2.00
C PHE A 467 12.74 -15.03 2.95
N GLY A 468 12.91 -14.58 4.18
CA GLY A 468 13.62 -15.29 5.25
C GLY A 468 15.14 -15.33 5.10
N VAL A 469 15.70 -14.50 4.24
CA VAL A 469 17.14 -14.41 4.01
C VAL A 469 17.59 -12.95 4.08
N THR A 470 18.84 -12.74 4.53
CA THR A 470 19.42 -11.40 4.69
C THR A 470 20.79 -11.32 4.07
N GLY A 471 21.17 -10.15 3.56
CA GLY A 471 22.52 -9.84 3.08
C GLY A 471 23.47 -9.41 4.21
N LEU A 472 24.55 -8.78 3.80
CA LEU A 472 25.56 -8.17 4.69
C LEU A 472 25.31 -6.66 4.86
N LEU A 473 24.72 -6.03 3.87
CA LEU A 473 24.37 -4.62 3.91
C LEU A 473 23.21 -4.39 4.86
N VAL A 474 23.17 -3.23 5.48
CA VAL A 474 22.15 -2.85 6.45
C VAL A 474 21.62 -1.45 6.12
N ASP A 475 20.33 -1.29 6.29
CA ASP A 475 19.63 -0.01 6.31
C ASP A 475 19.39 0.34 7.79
N THR A 476 20.05 1.40 8.28
CA THR A 476 19.96 1.78 9.71
C THR A 476 19.08 3.01 9.95
N ASP A 477 18.72 3.73 8.92
CA ASP A 477 17.86 4.91 8.95
C ASP A 477 16.50 4.68 8.29
N ASN A 478 16.27 3.45 7.78
CA ASN A 478 15.04 2.98 7.14
C ASN A 478 14.60 3.83 5.94
N ASP A 479 15.57 4.31 5.16
CA ASP A 479 15.30 5.03 3.91
C ASP A 479 15.13 4.10 2.69
N GLY A 480 15.25 2.79 2.91
CA GLY A 480 15.17 1.76 1.87
C GLY A 480 16.51 1.45 1.19
N TRP A 481 17.61 2.11 1.59
CA TRP A 481 18.93 1.95 0.99
C TRP A 481 20.01 1.60 2.01
N PRO A 482 21.13 0.97 1.59
CA PRO A 482 22.23 0.64 2.50
C PRO A 482 22.91 1.87 3.08
N ASN A 483 23.32 1.79 4.34
CA ASN A 483 24.10 2.84 4.97
C ASN A 483 25.62 2.54 4.99
N PRO A 484 26.47 3.44 4.45
CA PRO A 484 26.10 4.64 3.69
C PRO A 484 25.48 4.28 2.34
N THR A 485 24.58 5.13 1.82
CA THR A 485 23.97 4.96 0.50
C THR A 485 25.03 4.76 -0.58
N LEU A 486 24.87 3.73 -1.37
CA LEU A 486 25.82 3.34 -2.41
C LEU A 486 25.37 3.88 -3.78
N ASN A 487 26.33 4.12 -4.66
CA ASN A 487 26.04 4.44 -6.06
C ASN A 487 25.89 3.14 -6.88
N VAL A 488 25.37 3.25 -8.09
CA VAL A 488 25.21 2.16 -9.07
C VAL A 488 26.46 1.26 -9.16
N ASN A 489 27.65 1.87 -9.21
CA ASN A 489 28.93 1.17 -9.26
C ASN A 489 29.65 1.15 -7.89
N GLY A 490 28.91 1.26 -6.80
CA GLY A 490 29.43 1.27 -5.44
C GLY A 490 29.92 -0.10 -4.97
N ASN A 491 30.31 -0.19 -3.70
CA ASN A 491 30.79 -1.45 -3.12
C ASN A 491 29.62 -2.28 -2.56
N TRP A 492 28.80 -2.81 -3.44
CA TRP A 492 27.68 -3.72 -3.10
C TRP A 492 28.11 -5.14 -2.69
N GLY A 493 29.43 -5.39 -2.57
CA GLY A 493 29.96 -6.71 -2.31
C GLY A 493 30.32 -7.49 -3.57
N ASN A 494 30.56 -8.78 -3.42
CA ASN A 494 30.82 -9.67 -4.55
C ASN A 494 29.97 -10.94 -4.43
N PRO A 495 28.85 -11.03 -5.14
CA PRO A 495 27.91 -12.12 -5.01
C PRO A 495 28.46 -13.50 -5.43
N TYR A 496 29.68 -13.52 -5.97
CA TYR A 496 30.42 -14.77 -6.26
C TYR A 496 31.26 -15.28 -5.08
N ASN A 497 31.44 -14.47 -4.02
CA ASN A 497 32.26 -14.84 -2.86
C ASN A 497 31.45 -15.57 -1.78
N SER A 498 30.24 -15.08 -1.49
CA SER A 498 29.43 -15.64 -0.41
C SER A 498 27.92 -15.57 -0.71
N ASP A 499 27.15 -16.38 -0.03
CA ASP A 499 25.71 -16.42 -0.20
C ASP A 499 25.01 -15.13 0.29
N PRO A 500 25.36 -14.53 1.46
CA PRO A 500 24.74 -13.27 1.85
C PRO A 500 24.95 -12.13 0.85
N GLU A 501 26.11 -12.06 0.18
CA GLU A 501 26.35 -11.06 -0.87
C GLU A 501 25.44 -11.22 -2.11
N LYS A 502 24.80 -12.39 -2.28
CA LYS A 502 23.78 -12.59 -3.33
C LYS A 502 22.45 -11.94 -2.95
N ILE A 503 22.18 -11.74 -1.68
CA ILE A 503 21.02 -10.96 -1.23
C ILE A 503 21.28 -9.47 -1.40
N ASP A 504 22.52 -9.04 -1.14
CA ASP A 504 22.94 -7.69 -1.46
C ASP A 504 22.86 -7.39 -2.97
N ASP A 505 23.08 -8.41 -3.83
CA ASP A 505 22.90 -8.32 -5.29
C ASP A 505 21.40 -8.17 -5.69
N LEU A 506 20.45 -8.73 -4.91
CA LEU A 506 19.02 -8.44 -5.07
C LEU A 506 18.70 -6.97 -4.78
N TRP A 507 19.30 -6.44 -3.73
CA TRP A 507 19.15 -5.02 -3.37
C TRP A 507 19.76 -4.10 -4.43
N HIS A 508 20.96 -4.44 -4.87
CA HIS A 508 21.64 -3.74 -5.95
C HIS A 508 20.83 -3.77 -7.26
N ALA A 509 20.19 -4.90 -7.58
CA ALA A 509 19.33 -5.02 -8.76
C ALA A 509 18.12 -4.08 -8.70
N ALA A 510 17.47 -3.98 -7.54
CA ALA A 510 16.40 -3.04 -7.32
C ALA A 510 16.89 -1.58 -7.47
N TYR A 511 18.00 -1.25 -6.84
CA TYR A 511 18.61 0.08 -6.95
C TYR A 511 18.94 0.45 -8.39
N ASN A 512 19.60 -0.45 -9.14
CA ASN A 512 20.03 -0.23 -10.51
C ASN A 512 18.92 0.03 -11.51
N SER A 513 17.71 -0.44 -11.19
CA SER A 513 16.53 -0.27 -12.04
C SER A 513 15.46 0.62 -11.40
N GLN A 514 15.83 1.40 -10.38
CA GLN A 514 14.91 2.31 -9.68
C GLN A 514 13.69 1.60 -9.06
N GLY A 515 13.83 0.33 -8.72
CA GLY A 515 12.81 -0.44 -8.00
C GLY A 515 12.98 -0.36 -6.49
N VAL A 516 12.40 -1.30 -5.76
CA VAL A 516 12.50 -1.43 -4.30
C VAL A 516 12.93 -2.85 -3.93
N PHE A 517 13.82 -2.98 -2.97
CA PHE A 517 14.19 -4.24 -2.34
C PHE A 517 13.46 -4.40 -1.00
N VAL A 518 12.94 -5.57 -0.74
CA VAL A 518 12.33 -5.91 0.54
C VAL A 518 12.85 -7.25 1.05
N ALA A 519 13.33 -7.25 2.30
CA ALA A 519 13.71 -8.47 3.03
C ALA A 519 12.60 -8.84 4.02
N ALA A 520 11.63 -9.63 3.56
CA ALA A 520 10.52 -10.10 4.39
C ALA A 520 10.97 -11.25 5.30
N GLN A 521 10.80 -11.10 6.60
CA GLN A 521 11.20 -12.10 7.59
C GLN A 521 10.01 -12.97 8.06
N SER A 522 8.78 -12.60 7.73
CA SER A 522 7.58 -13.35 8.11
C SER A 522 6.60 -13.46 6.93
N PRO A 523 5.65 -14.42 6.96
CA PRO A 523 4.62 -14.53 5.93
C PRO A 523 3.78 -13.27 5.74
N GLN A 524 3.49 -12.53 6.81
CA GLN A 524 2.71 -11.30 6.71
C GLN A 524 3.53 -10.18 6.06
N GLU A 525 4.80 -10.07 6.37
CA GLU A 525 5.69 -9.12 5.71
C GLU A 525 5.80 -9.37 4.21
N VAL A 526 5.78 -10.63 3.75
CA VAL A 526 5.73 -10.95 2.31
C VAL A 526 4.51 -10.33 1.64
N VAL A 527 3.34 -10.47 2.26
CA VAL A 527 2.10 -9.89 1.71
C VAL A 527 2.19 -8.37 1.68
N ASN A 528 2.59 -7.76 2.78
CA ASN A 528 2.76 -6.32 2.89
C ASN A 528 3.77 -5.80 1.85
N SER A 529 4.92 -6.44 1.75
CA SER A 529 5.99 -6.05 0.82
C SER A 529 5.57 -6.04 -0.64
N ILE A 530 4.79 -7.05 -1.06
CA ILE A 530 4.27 -7.08 -2.43
C ILE A 530 3.19 -6.00 -2.62
N GLN A 531 2.37 -5.74 -1.60
CA GLN A 531 1.40 -4.64 -1.64
C GLN A 531 2.09 -3.29 -1.72
N ASP A 532 3.16 -3.07 -0.95
CA ASP A 532 3.97 -1.85 -0.97
C ASP A 532 4.67 -1.67 -2.34
N ALA A 533 5.19 -2.75 -2.92
CA ALA A 533 5.74 -2.71 -4.28
C ALA A 533 4.68 -2.29 -5.31
N LEU A 534 3.46 -2.82 -5.22
CA LEU A 534 2.37 -2.41 -6.12
C LEU A 534 1.85 -1.01 -5.83
N ALA A 535 1.82 -0.58 -4.57
CA ALA A 535 1.51 0.80 -4.22
C ALA A 535 2.54 1.75 -4.86
N ASN A 536 3.83 1.44 -4.76
CA ASN A 536 4.90 2.19 -5.44
C ASN A 536 4.71 2.22 -6.97
N ILE A 537 4.29 1.09 -7.58
CA ILE A 537 3.95 1.04 -9.01
C ILE A 537 2.71 1.91 -9.29
N ALA A 538 1.66 1.81 -8.48
CA ALA A 538 0.45 2.62 -8.61
C ALA A 538 0.76 4.12 -8.51
N ASP A 539 1.65 4.50 -7.60
CA ASP A 539 2.10 5.88 -7.43
C ASP A 539 2.84 6.41 -8.67
N ARG A 540 3.71 5.59 -9.27
CA ARG A 540 4.40 5.94 -10.52
C ARG A 540 3.41 6.09 -11.69
N VAL A 541 2.38 5.27 -11.74
CA VAL A 541 1.29 5.34 -12.73
C VAL A 541 0.31 6.43 -12.38
N GLY A 542 -0.01 6.58 -11.10
CA GLY A 542 -0.96 7.56 -10.57
C GLY A 542 -0.42 8.99 -10.56
N SER A 543 0.90 9.22 -10.73
CA SER A 543 1.46 10.57 -10.84
C SER A 543 0.91 11.36 -12.04
N SER A 544 0.12 10.74 -12.92
CA SER A 544 -0.67 11.37 -13.96
C SER A 544 -2.19 11.27 -13.69
N ALA A 545 -2.60 11.24 -12.42
CA ALA A 545 -4.01 11.12 -12.03
C ALA A 545 -4.84 12.30 -12.53
N SER A 546 -6.08 12.08 -12.64
CA SER A 546 -7.24 12.88 -13.02
C SER A 546 -7.01 14.25 -13.70
N VAL A 547 -7.66 14.41 -14.85
CA VAL A 547 -7.61 15.61 -15.67
C VAL A 547 -9.00 16.24 -15.75
N ALA A 548 -9.08 17.54 -15.56
CA ALA A 548 -10.29 18.31 -15.82
C ALA A 548 -10.04 19.36 -16.91
N THR A 549 -11.09 19.75 -17.65
CA THR A 549 -11.04 20.84 -18.61
C THR A 549 -12.03 21.95 -18.23
N ASN A 550 -11.73 23.18 -18.56
CA ASN A 550 -12.63 24.32 -18.32
C ASN A 550 -13.74 24.47 -19.39
N SER A 551 -13.77 23.57 -20.35
CA SER A 551 -14.76 23.62 -21.45
C SER A 551 -15.20 22.23 -21.88
N GLY A 552 -16.48 22.04 -22.14
CA GLY A 552 -17.03 20.85 -22.79
C GLY A 552 -16.66 20.72 -24.28
N THR A 553 -16.00 21.71 -24.85
CA THR A 553 -15.44 21.71 -26.21
C THR A 553 -14.02 22.27 -26.14
N LEU A 554 -13.05 21.52 -26.64
CA LEU A 554 -11.66 21.99 -26.74
C LEU A 554 -11.62 23.17 -27.74
N SER A 555 -11.25 24.33 -27.25
CA SER A 555 -11.10 25.56 -28.06
C SER A 555 -9.85 26.30 -27.64
N ALA A 556 -9.27 27.08 -28.53
CA ALA A 556 -8.14 27.95 -28.18
C ALA A 556 -8.50 28.84 -26.97
N GLY A 557 -7.63 28.86 -25.98
CA GLY A 557 -7.82 29.58 -24.73
C GLY A 557 -8.55 28.76 -23.63
N SER A 558 -8.82 27.46 -23.84
CA SER A 558 -9.23 26.57 -22.78
C SER A 558 -8.01 26.07 -22.00
N TYR A 559 -8.25 25.60 -20.79
CA TYR A 559 -7.23 24.97 -19.92
C TYR A 559 -7.51 23.49 -19.68
N LEU A 560 -6.42 22.76 -19.55
CA LEU A 560 -6.38 21.40 -19.01
C LEU A 560 -5.77 21.49 -17.61
N PHE A 561 -6.49 21.02 -16.59
CA PHE A 561 -6.00 20.94 -15.22
C PHE A 561 -5.62 19.50 -14.91
N GLN A 562 -4.40 19.30 -14.47
CA GLN A 562 -3.86 18.00 -14.14
C GLN A 562 -3.41 17.97 -12.67
N ALA A 563 -4.03 17.13 -11.86
CA ALA A 563 -3.55 16.80 -10.54
C ALA A 563 -2.41 15.79 -10.65
N ARG A 564 -1.36 15.98 -9.84
CA ARG A 564 -0.23 15.07 -9.67
C ARG A 564 0.19 15.03 -8.22
N PHE A 565 0.91 14.00 -7.83
CA PHE A 565 1.57 13.92 -6.54
C PHE A 565 2.92 13.21 -6.65
N ASP A 566 3.77 13.44 -5.65
CA ASP A 566 5.04 12.74 -5.48
C ASP A 566 4.97 11.88 -4.23
N SER A 567 5.10 10.58 -4.39
CA SER A 567 5.05 9.63 -3.28
C SER A 567 6.34 9.59 -2.45
N ALA A 568 7.44 10.17 -2.94
CA ALA A 568 8.69 10.20 -2.19
C ALA A 568 8.62 11.12 -0.96
N ASP A 569 7.80 12.17 -1.03
CA ASP A 569 7.64 13.16 0.04
C ASP A 569 6.17 13.55 0.31
N TRP A 570 5.24 12.91 -0.42
CA TRP A 570 3.79 13.16 -0.34
C TRP A 570 3.43 14.62 -0.62
N SER A 571 4.07 15.19 -1.62
CA SER A 571 3.76 16.53 -2.15
C SER A 571 2.80 16.48 -3.32
N GLY A 572 1.92 17.46 -3.42
CA GLY A 572 0.91 17.59 -4.46
C GLY A 572 1.23 18.68 -5.48
N GLN A 573 0.71 18.50 -6.69
CA GLN A 573 0.75 19.48 -7.77
C GLN A 573 -0.62 19.54 -8.44
N LEU A 574 -1.11 20.73 -8.70
CA LEU A 574 -2.19 20.97 -9.64
C LEU A 574 -1.66 21.89 -10.72
N LEU A 575 -1.57 21.35 -11.94
CA LEU A 575 -0.97 22.02 -13.09
C LEU A 575 -2.07 22.49 -14.05
N ALA A 576 -1.92 23.70 -14.61
CA ALA A 576 -2.78 24.20 -15.68
C ALA A 576 -2.00 24.30 -16.98
N PHE A 577 -2.48 23.70 -18.04
CA PHE A 577 -1.87 23.73 -19.36
C PHE A 577 -2.82 24.43 -20.34
N GLY A 578 -2.32 25.37 -21.10
CA GLY A 578 -3.04 26.02 -22.18
C GLY A 578 -3.36 25.05 -23.32
N ILE A 579 -4.51 25.22 -23.96
CA ILE A 579 -4.92 24.47 -25.15
C ILE A 579 -4.82 25.39 -26.36
N ASN A 580 -4.01 25.00 -27.33
CA ASN A 580 -3.74 25.72 -28.57
C ASN A 580 -4.92 25.66 -29.58
N ALA A 581 -4.87 26.52 -30.57
CA ALA A 581 -5.93 26.59 -31.61
C ALA A 581 -6.01 25.31 -32.48
N ASP A 582 -4.96 24.54 -32.56
CA ASP A 582 -4.89 23.25 -33.25
C ASP A 582 -5.33 22.07 -32.36
N GLY A 583 -5.69 22.32 -31.10
CA GLY A 583 -6.08 21.32 -30.14
C GLY A 583 -4.91 20.69 -29.37
N SER A 584 -3.68 21.09 -29.65
CA SER A 584 -2.52 20.64 -28.87
C SER A 584 -2.50 21.30 -27.50
N VAL A 585 -1.91 20.63 -26.51
CA VAL A 585 -1.70 21.14 -25.16
C VAL A 585 -0.30 21.70 -25.05
N ASP A 586 -0.14 22.80 -24.37
CA ASP A 586 1.19 23.35 -24.13
C ASP A 586 2.06 22.36 -23.35
N PRO A 587 3.33 22.19 -23.72
CA PRO A 587 4.20 21.21 -23.05
C PRO A 587 4.66 21.67 -21.65
N VAL A 588 4.45 22.93 -21.32
CA VAL A 588 4.81 23.55 -20.04
C VAL A 588 3.54 24.11 -19.42
N PRO A 589 3.26 23.84 -18.14
CA PRO A 589 2.10 24.42 -17.48
C PRO A 589 2.25 25.95 -17.33
N ASP A 590 1.16 26.66 -17.46
CA ASP A 590 1.10 28.12 -17.20
C ASP A 590 1.30 28.40 -15.72
N TRP A 591 0.83 27.50 -14.85
CA TRP A 591 1.06 27.56 -13.40
C TRP A 591 0.99 26.18 -12.75
N ASN A 592 1.66 26.06 -11.58
CA ASN A 592 1.56 24.97 -10.62
C ASN A 592 1.02 25.51 -9.30
N ALA A 593 -0.13 25.06 -8.87
CA ALA A 593 -0.76 25.57 -7.65
C ALA A 593 0.09 25.28 -6.38
N GLY A 594 0.85 24.18 -6.34
CA GLY A 594 1.78 23.90 -5.23
C GLY A 594 2.82 25.02 -5.08
N ASP A 595 3.48 25.42 -6.15
CA ASP A 595 4.50 26.49 -6.15
C ASP A 595 3.88 27.85 -5.80
N VAL A 596 2.66 28.12 -6.29
CA VAL A 596 1.94 29.36 -5.98
C VAL A 596 1.56 29.38 -4.51
N LEU A 597 1.05 28.27 -3.98
CA LEU A 597 0.65 28.14 -2.57
C LEU A 597 1.84 28.33 -1.62
N ASP A 598 3.01 27.79 -1.96
CA ASP A 598 4.27 27.98 -1.20
C ASP A 598 4.65 29.46 -1.06
N SER A 599 4.28 30.27 -2.05
CA SER A 599 4.53 31.72 -2.06
C SER A 599 3.46 32.53 -1.35
N GLN A 600 2.26 31.97 -1.10
CA GLN A 600 1.16 32.66 -0.42
C GLN A 600 1.42 32.78 1.08
N ASN A 601 1.12 33.95 1.63
CA ASN A 601 1.27 34.16 3.06
C ASN A 601 0.20 33.36 3.82
N TYR A 602 0.63 32.38 4.61
CA TYR A 602 -0.22 31.45 5.36
C TYR A 602 -1.26 32.12 6.26
N ASN A 603 -1.02 33.36 6.69
CA ASN A 603 -1.85 34.06 7.66
C ASN A 603 -2.78 35.11 7.04
N SER A 604 -2.33 35.78 5.97
CA SER A 604 -3.04 36.95 5.41
C SER A 604 -3.47 36.78 3.95
N ALA A 605 -3.09 35.67 3.30
CA ALA A 605 -3.44 35.42 1.90
C ALA A 605 -4.11 34.04 1.69
N ARG A 606 -4.37 33.30 2.76
CA ARG A 606 -5.11 32.04 2.75
C ARG A 606 -6.37 32.16 3.59
N GLU A 607 -7.52 31.88 2.99
CA GLU A 607 -8.83 31.82 3.64
C GLU A 607 -9.18 30.35 3.89
N ILE A 608 -8.94 29.88 5.13
CA ILE A 608 -9.11 28.48 5.48
C ILE A 608 -10.25 28.33 6.48
N LEU A 609 -11.25 27.56 6.09
CA LEU A 609 -12.47 27.33 6.84
C LEU A 609 -12.48 25.93 7.44
N THR A 610 -13.31 25.75 8.47
CA THR A 610 -13.66 24.45 9.03
C THR A 610 -15.08 24.49 9.58
N TYR A 611 -15.53 23.41 10.18
CA TYR A 611 -16.86 23.29 10.79
C TYR A 611 -16.78 23.14 12.30
N ASN A 612 -17.59 23.89 13.02
CA ASN A 612 -17.80 23.74 14.45
C ASN A 612 -19.15 23.03 14.68
N PRO A 613 -19.16 21.70 14.96
CA PRO A 613 -20.42 20.97 15.16
C PRO A 613 -21.16 21.35 16.45
N ASP A 614 -20.47 21.94 17.45
CA ASP A 614 -21.04 22.29 18.75
C ASP A 614 -21.70 23.68 18.75
N ALA A 615 -21.70 24.41 17.62
CA ALA A 615 -22.27 25.74 17.54
C ALA A 615 -23.80 25.69 17.64
N ASP A 616 -24.35 26.25 18.73
CA ASP A 616 -25.80 26.46 18.94
C ASP A 616 -26.21 27.83 18.37
N VAL A 617 -26.55 27.86 17.06
CA VAL A 617 -26.88 29.10 16.35
C VAL A 617 -28.30 29.56 16.70
N ILE A 618 -29.21 28.62 17.03
CA ILE A 618 -30.57 28.91 17.51
C ILE A 618 -30.67 28.52 18.98
N PRO A 619 -30.53 29.45 19.92
CA PRO A 619 -30.44 29.13 21.35
C PRO A 619 -31.60 28.27 21.87
N GLY A 620 -31.24 27.12 22.46
CA GLY A 620 -32.19 26.24 23.15
C GLY A 620 -32.66 25.04 22.32
N GLY A 621 -32.07 24.79 21.16
CA GLY A 621 -32.20 23.59 20.33
C GLY A 621 -31.05 22.59 20.56
N SER A 622 -30.90 21.61 19.67
CA SER A 622 -29.63 20.86 19.48
C SER A 622 -28.69 21.76 18.68
N PRO A 623 -27.38 21.67 18.87
CA PRO A 623 -26.44 22.39 18.01
C PRO A 623 -26.67 22.07 16.54
N GLU A 624 -26.78 23.10 15.73
CA GLU A 624 -26.93 22.95 14.27
C GLU A 624 -25.58 22.91 13.56
N GLY A 625 -24.54 23.30 14.28
CA GLY A 625 -23.20 23.50 13.75
C GLY A 625 -23.07 24.72 12.84
N GLN A 626 -21.85 25.19 12.62
CA GLN A 626 -21.62 26.30 11.71
C GLN A 626 -20.17 26.33 11.20
N GLY A 627 -19.99 26.92 10.01
CA GLY A 627 -18.65 27.21 9.48
C GLY A 627 -17.91 28.24 10.31
N VAL A 628 -16.63 27.99 10.56
CA VAL A 628 -15.74 28.88 11.30
C VAL A 628 -14.36 28.97 10.63
N ALA A 629 -13.58 30.00 10.99
CA ALA A 629 -12.19 30.08 10.52
C ALA A 629 -11.32 28.99 11.13
N PHE A 630 -10.46 28.33 10.35
CA PHE A 630 -9.44 27.41 10.84
C PHE A 630 -8.26 28.18 11.44
N ARG A 631 -8.45 28.71 12.64
CA ARG A 631 -7.46 29.49 13.37
C ARG A 631 -7.38 29.06 14.83
N TRP A 632 -6.15 29.03 15.37
CA TRP A 632 -5.97 28.75 16.78
C TRP A 632 -6.55 29.87 17.64
N PRO A 633 -7.37 29.59 18.65
CA PRO A 633 -8.01 30.60 19.47
C PRO A 633 -7.00 31.36 20.35
N ALA A 634 -7.29 32.63 20.60
CA ALA A 634 -6.46 33.46 21.49
C ALA A 634 -6.35 32.89 22.91
N ASN A 635 -7.36 32.14 23.34
CA ASN A 635 -7.35 31.37 24.58
C ASN A 635 -7.97 29.98 24.34
N HIS A 636 -7.12 28.97 24.19
CA HIS A 636 -7.57 27.59 23.92
C HIS A 636 -8.33 26.95 25.08
N LYS A 637 -8.26 27.53 26.30
CA LYS A 637 -9.03 27.06 27.47
C LYS A 637 -10.47 27.62 27.52
N SER A 638 -10.75 28.59 26.71
CA SER A 638 -12.08 29.21 26.63
C SER A 638 -12.25 29.77 25.20
N PRO A 639 -12.36 28.88 24.21
CA PRO A 639 -12.61 29.30 22.85
C PRO A 639 -14.02 29.92 22.73
N ASP A 640 -14.24 30.72 21.71
CA ASP A 640 -15.57 31.22 21.40
C ASP A 640 -16.44 30.02 20.91
N ALA A 641 -17.60 29.87 21.55
CA ALA A 641 -18.45 28.70 21.30
C ALA A 641 -19.11 28.70 19.91
N LEU A 642 -19.29 29.87 19.29
CA LEU A 642 -19.93 30.01 18.01
C LEU A 642 -18.91 30.15 16.87
N THR A 643 -17.86 30.93 17.09
CA THR A 643 -16.95 31.34 16.02
C THR A 643 -15.55 30.71 16.11
N GLY A 644 -15.29 29.91 17.16
CA GLY A 644 -14.00 29.25 17.40
C GLY A 644 -14.02 27.76 17.13
N LEU A 645 -12.83 27.15 17.21
CA LEU A 645 -12.69 25.69 17.24
C LEU A 645 -13.31 25.14 18.54
N THR A 646 -13.88 23.94 18.46
CA THR A 646 -14.42 23.23 19.64
C THR A 646 -13.33 22.81 20.60
N SER A 647 -13.71 22.52 21.85
CA SER A 647 -12.77 21.94 22.83
C SER A 647 -12.24 20.58 22.42
N THR A 648 -13.02 19.80 21.67
CA THR A 648 -12.62 18.51 21.08
C THR A 648 -11.57 18.71 20.01
N GLN A 649 -11.79 19.59 19.04
CA GLN A 649 -10.82 19.94 18.00
C GLN A 649 -9.51 20.45 18.59
N ILE A 650 -9.59 21.31 19.58
CA ILE A 650 -8.41 21.80 20.33
C ILE A 650 -7.67 20.65 21.02
N SER A 651 -8.41 19.71 21.61
CA SER A 651 -7.82 18.53 22.27
C SER A 651 -7.07 17.63 21.26
N TYR A 652 -7.62 17.42 20.08
CA TYR A 652 -6.95 16.69 19.00
C TYR A 652 -5.66 17.38 18.57
N LEU A 653 -5.71 18.68 18.28
CA LEU A 653 -4.52 19.45 17.90
C LEU A 653 -3.45 19.52 19.01
N LEU A 654 -3.82 19.31 20.26
CA LEU A 654 -2.89 19.23 21.40
C LEU A 654 -2.48 17.78 21.74
N SER A 655 -2.87 16.77 20.98
CA SER A 655 -2.53 15.37 21.28
C SER A 655 -1.01 15.12 21.29
N THR A 656 -0.28 15.85 20.47
CA THR A 656 1.19 15.81 20.37
C THR A 656 1.89 16.96 21.10
N ALA A 657 1.14 17.77 21.85
CA ALA A 657 1.68 18.88 22.61
C ALA A 657 2.53 18.41 23.81
N PRO A 658 3.45 19.24 24.32
CA PRO A 658 4.34 18.87 25.42
C PRO A 658 3.59 18.61 26.75
N TYR A 659 2.37 19.11 26.92
CA TYR A 659 1.55 18.91 28.11
C TYR A 659 0.13 18.49 27.72
N SER A 660 -0.53 17.79 28.63
CA SER A 660 -1.92 17.39 28.44
C SER A 660 -2.83 18.60 28.13
N ALA A 661 -3.75 18.42 27.21
CA ALA A 661 -4.78 19.41 26.91
C ALA A 661 -5.60 19.80 28.18
N ALA A 662 -5.71 18.90 29.16
CA ALA A 662 -6.43 19.13 30.42
C ALA A 662 -5.64 19.94 31.45
N THR A 663 -4.35 20.22 31.22
CA THR A 663 -3.53 20.95 32.24
C THR A 663 -4.13 22.31 32.66
N VAL A 664 -3.98 22.64 33.92
CA VAL A 664 -4.38 23.94 34.50
C VAL A 664 -3.18 24.73 35.03
N VAL A 665 -1.98 24.18 34.95
CA VAL A 665 -0.75 24.83 35.37
C VAL A 665 -0.43 25.97 34.40
N PRO A 666 -0.34 27.24 34.87
CA PRO A 666 -0.25 28.40 33.97
C PRO A 666 0.91 28.35 32.98
N SER A 667 2.09 27.86 33.37
CA SER A 667 3.25 27.72 32.46
C SER A 667 3.03 26.64 31.38
N GLU A 668 2.36 25.56 31.72
CA GLU A 668 2.01 24.48 30.80
C GLU A 668 0.88 24.87 29.85
N VAL A 669 -0.12 25.61 30.35
CA VAL A 669 -1.16 26.22 29.53
C VAL A 669 -0.54 27.18 28.50
N ALA A 670 0.41 28.01 28.93
CA ALA A 670 1.11 28.90 27.99
C ALA A 670 1.95 28.16 26.95
N ALA A 671 2.60 27.04 27.34
CA ALA A 671 3.33 26.20 26.41
C ALA A 671 2.40 25.54 25.38
N ASN A 672 1.25 25.02 25.82
CA ASN A 672 0.23 24.45 24.92
C ASN A 672 -0.38 25.51 23.99
N GLN A 673 -0.59 26.75 24.49
CA GLN A 673 -1.04 27.86 23.66
C GLN A 673 -0.05 28.17 22.53
N ALA A 674 1.24 28.19 22.87
CA ALA A 674 2.30 28.42 21.87
C ALA A 674 2.42 27.26 20.87
N TYR A 675 2.35 26.02 21.36
CA TYR A 675 2.40 24.83 20.52
C TYR A 675 1.21 24.76 19.56
N GLY A 676 -0.02 24.90 20.05
CA GLY A 676 -1.21 24.86 19.21
C GLY A 676 -1.21 25.99 18.16
N THR A 677 -0.72 27.18 18.51
CA THR A 677 -0.52 28.27 17.54
C THR A 677 0.49 27.86 16.46
N ALA A 678 1.61 27.25 16.83
CA ALA A 678 2.65 26.84 15.91
C ALA A 678 2.16 25.71 14.98
N LEU A 679 1.47 24.70 15.52
CA LEU A 679 0.91 23.59 14.76
C LEU A 679 -0.16 24.07 13.78
N THR A 680 -1.13 24.87 14.24
CA THR A 680 -2.17 25.41 13.35
C THR A 680 -1.57 26.26 12.23
N ASN A 681 -0.58 27.09 12.53
CA ASN A 681 0.13 27.88 11.53
C ASN A 681 0.92 26.99 10.55
N TYR A 682 1.53 25.90 11.04
CA TYR A 682 2.18 24.91 10.16
C TYR A 682 1.17 24.30 9.20
N LEU A 683 0.04 23.81 9.67
CA LEU A 683 -1.06 23.28 8.85
C LEU A 683 -1.55 24.32 7.83
N ARG A 684 -1.61 25.58 8.22
CA ARG A 684 -1.96 26.71 7.32
C ARG A 684 -0.83 27.06 6.33
N GLY A 685 0.34 26.45 6.42
CA GLY A 685 1.44 26.63 5.45
C GLY A 685 2.68 27.36 5.98
N GLN A 686 2.74 27.70 7.29
CA GLN A 686 3.96 28.26 7.87
C GLN A 686 5.09 27.21 7.90
N ARG A 687 6.28 27.59 7.41
CA ARG A 687 7.44 26.70 7.33
C ARG A 687 8.51 26.95 8.38
N SER A 688 8.36 27.97 9.23
CA SER A 688 9.42 28.40 10.17
C SER A 688 9.75 27.41 11.30
N ASN A 689 8.89 26.42 11.55
CA ASN A 689 9.10 25.35 12.51
C ASN A 689 9.46 24.01 11.89
N GLU A 690 9.64 23.94 10.57
CA GLU A 690 10.07 22.72 9.87
C GLU A 690 11.54 22.40 10.21
N GLY A 691 11.81 21.19 10.72
CA GLY A 691 13.14 20.73 11.12
C GLY A 691 13.80 21.51 12.26
N VAL A 692 13.21 22.60 12.72
CA VAL A 692 13.71 23.47 13.81
C VAL A 692 12.56 23.88 14.73
N GLY A 693 12.84 24.53 15.84
CA GLY A 693 11.84 24.97 16.79
C GLY A 693 11.08 23.79 17.42
N TYR A 694 9.87 23.51 16.96
CA TYR A 694 9.12 22.32 17.36
C TYR A 694 9.52 21.05 16.57
N GLY A 695 10.39 21.18 15.55
CA GLY A 695 10.87 20.07 14.77
C GLY A 695 9.81 19.43 13.87
N PHE A 696 8.83 20.21 13.41
CA PHE A 696 7.79 19.71 12.51
C PHE A 696 8.39 19.20 11.21
N ARG A 697 7.66 18.26 10.56
CA ARG A 697 8.04 17.67 9.27
C ARG A 697 8.43 18.75 8.26
N THR A 698 9.56 18.57 7.61
CA THR A 698 9.96 19.40 6.47
C THR A 698 9.21 18.93 5.23
N ARG A 699 8.50 19.84 4.57
CA ARG A 699 7.71 19.59 3.36
C ARG A 699 8.41 20.14 2.13
N ASN A 700 8.31 19.48 1.00
CA ASN A 700 8.74 20.04 -0.28
C ASN A 700 7.77 21.15 -0.71
N THR A 701 6.48 20.88 -0.72
CA THR A 701 5.43 21.88 -0.94
C THR A 701 4.44 21.90 0.21
N VAL A 702 3.71 23.00 0.37
CA VAL A 702 2.61 23.11 1.35
C VAL A 702 1.40 22.28 0.91
N LEU A 703 1.16 22.19 -0.41
CA LEU A 703 0.09 21.36 -0.98
C LEU A 703 0.42 19.88 -0.80
N GLY A 704 -0.45 19.14 -0.14
CA GLY A 704 -0.36 17.69 0.00
C GLY A 704 -0.73 16.95 -1.27
N ASP A 705 -0.39 15.68 -1.30
CA ASP A 705 -0.66 14.78 -2.42
C ASP A 705 -2.15 14.75 -2.78
N ILE A 706 -2.42 14.72 -4.08
CA ILE A 706 -3.76 14.63 -4.66
C ILE A 706 -3.89 13.26 -5.33
N VAL A 707 -4.40 12.27 -4.60
CA VAL A 707 -4.42 10.86 -5.06
C VAL A 707 -5.74 10.52 -5.76
N ASN A 708 -6.86 10.53 -5.04
CA ASN A 708 -8.15 10.08 -5.57
C ASN A 708 -9.12 11.23 -5.87
N SER A 709 -8.72 12.47 -5.64
CA SER A 709 -9.55 13.64 -5.89
C SER A 709 -9.42 14.13 -7.33
N ASP A 710 -10.52 14.13 -8.06
CA ASP A 710 -10.58 14.71 -9.41
C ASP A 710 -10.72 16.25 -9.32
N PRO A 711 -9.91 17.06 -9.97
CA PRO A 711 -10.11 18.49 -10.08
C PRO A 711 -11.49 18.80 -10.68
N ARG A 712 -12.17 19.82 -10.15
CA ARG A 712 -13.47 20.27 -10.63
C ARG A 712 -13.44 21.74 -10.96
N TYR A 713 -13.62 22.05 -12.23
CA TYR A 713 -13.72 23.43 -12.71
C TYR A 713 -15.12 24.02 -12.46
N VAL A 714 -15.18 25.25 -11.99
CA VAL A 714 -16.38 25.98 -11.69
C VAL A 714 -16.28 27.39 -12.30
N GLY A 715 -16.81 27.55 -13.51
CA GLY A 715 -16.97 28.83 -14.18
C GLY A 715 -18.38 29.44 -13.99
N ALA A 716 -18.89 30.19 -14.96
CA ALA A 716 -20.26 30.72 -14.94
C ALA A 716 -21.30 29.60 -14.85
N PRO A 717 -22.45 29.80 -14.17
CA PRO A 717 -23.48 28.76 -14.05
C PRO A 717 -23.93 28.24 -15.42
N SER A 718 -23.90 26.93 -15.63
CA SER A 718 -24.10 26.32 -16.95
C SER A 718 -25.29 25.37 -17.04
N PHE A 719 -25.89 25.00 -15.92
CA PHE A 719 -27.08 24.14 -15.92
C PHE A 719 -28.30 24.74 -16.64
N ARG A 720 -29.29 23.93 -16.95
CA ARG A 720 -30.49 24.29 -17.69
C ARG A 720 -31.73 23.88 -16.90
N TYR A 721 -31.96 24.54 -15.77
CA TYR A 721 -33.17 24.30 -14.99
C TYR A 721 -34.36 25.06 -15.60
N PRO A 722 -35.55 24.41 -15.72
CA PRO A 722 -36.77 25.11 -16.08
C PRO A 722 -37.17 26.14 -15.01
N GLU A 723 -37.76 27.27 -15.41
CA GLU A 723 -38.20 28.31 -14.48
C GLU A 723 -39.30 27.84 -13.49
N SER A 724 -39.92 26.67 -13.78
CA SER A 724 -40.92 26.06 -12.91
C SER A 724 -40.34 25.27 -11.75
N VAL A 725 -39.02 25.07 -11.70
CA VAL A 725 -38.38 24.22 -10.67
C VAL A 725 -38.30 24.90 -9.32
N ALA A 726 -38.17 26.21 -9.30
CA ALA A 726 -38.04 26.98 -8.07
C ALA A 726 -38.78 28.33 -8.16
N PRO A 727 -39.16 28.93 -7.02
CA PRO A 727 -39.85 30.22 -6.98
C PRO A 727 -39.04 31.39 -7.55
N LYS A 728 -37.67 31.35 -7.48
CA LYS A 728 -36.82 32.37 -8.06
C LYS A 728 -36.19 31.88 -9.36
N SER A 729 -36.12 32.77 -10.36
CA SER A 729 -35.65 32.51 -11.71
C SER A 729 -34.21 32.03 -11.73
N TYR A 730 -33.98 30.85 -12.32
CA TYR A 730 -32.61 30.33 -12.56
C TYR A 730 -31.90 31.14 -13.66
N ALA A 731 -32.63 31.66 -14.67
CA ALA A 731 -32.04 32.53 -15.68
C ALA A 731 -31.51 33.84 -15.08
N ALA A 732 -32.20 34.39 -14.08
CA ALA A 732 -31.71 35.57 -13.35
C ALA A 732 -30.42 35.23 -12.56
N PHE A 733 -30.33 34.08 -11.90
CA PHE A 733 -29.11 33.59 -11.24
C PHE A 733 -27.96 33.48 -12.24
N LYS A 734 -28.15 32.79 -13.36
CA LYS A 734 -27.14 32.72 -14.44
C LYS A 734 -26.65 34.05 -14.91
N SER A 735 -27.57 35.00 -15.11
CA SER A 735 -27.22 36.36 -15.55
C SER A 735 -26.39 37.10 -14.50
N ALA A 736 -26.75 36.96 -13.22
CA ALA A 736 -26.04 37.59 -12.10
C ALA A 736 -24.60 37.11 -11.97
N TYR A 737 -24.37 35.81 -12.21
CA TYR A 737 -23.06 35.19 -12.07
C TYR A 737 -22.39 34.83 -13.40
N SER A 738 -22.80 35.44 -14.49
CA SER A 738 -22.23 35.22 -15.84
C SER A 738 -20.76 35.59 -15.96
N ALA A 739 -20.27 36.50 -15.12
CA ALA A 739 -18.88 36.96 -15.04
C ALA A 739 -18.16 36.49 -13.78
N ARG A 740 -18.66 35.41 -13.14
CA ARG A 740 -18.02 34.80 -11.97
C ARG A 740 -16.58 34.39 -12.28
N ALA A 741 -15.63 34.75 -11.42
CA ALA A 741 -14.26 34.34 -11.52
C ALA A 741 -14.18 32.79 -11.46
N PRO A 742 -13.56 32.12 -12.44
CA PRO A 742 -13.50 30.67 -12.46
C PRO A 742 -12.52 30.13 -11.41
N MET A 743 -12.89 28.98 -10.81
CA MET A 743 -12.11 28.30 -9.82
C MET A 743 -11.97 26.82 -10.18
N VAL A 744 -10.91 26.17 -9.68
CA VAL A 744 -10.70 24.72 -9.74
C VAL A 744 -10.62 24.17 -8.31
N TYR A 745 -11.50 23.23 -7.98
CA TYR A 745 -11.58 22.63 -6.65
C TYR A 745 -11.02 21.22 -6.66
N VAL A 746 -10.26 20.87 -5.64
CA VAL A 746 -9.63 19.55 -5.47
C VAL A 746 -9.36 19.27 -4.00
N GLY A 747 -9.56 18.03 -3.57
CA GLY A 747 -9.14 17.56 -2.25
C GLY A 747 -7.68 17.15 -2.25
N ALA A 748 -6.98 17.34 -1.12
CA ALA A 748 -5.60 16.93 -0.94
C ALA A 748 -5.37 16.30 0.44
N ASN A 749 -4.29 15.54 0.56
CA ASN A 749 -3.97 14.81 1.79
C ASN A 749 -3.13 15.63 2.80
N ASP A 750 -3.09 16.95 2.64
CA ASP A 750 -2.68 17.91 3.69
C ASP A 750 -3.83 18.27 4.67
N GLY A 751 -4.96 17.58 4.53
CA GLY A 751 -6.13 17.76 5.39
C GLY A 751 -7.19 18.70 4.82
N MET A 752 -7.08 19.14 3.54
CA MET A 752 -7.92 20.22 3.01
C MET A 752 -8.54 19.89 1.65
N LEU A 753 -9.73 20.42 1.42
CA LEU A 753 -10.22 20.68 0.07
C LEU A 753 -9.83 22.11 -0.31
N HIS A 754 -9.20 22.29 -1.47
CA HIS A 754 -8.71 23.57 -1.98
C HIS A 754 -9.55 24.08 -3.14
N GLY A 755 -9.67 25.40 -3.26
CA GLY A 755 -10.20 26.09 -4.42
C GLY A 755 -9.15 27.07 -4.96
N PHE A 756 -8.65 26.80 -6.17
CA PHE A 756 -7.63 27.59 -6.84
C PHE A 756 -8.22 28.43 -7.96
N ALA A 757 -7.77 29.67 -8.11
CA ALA A 757 -8.16 30.53 -9.19
C ALA A 757 -7.62 30.02 -10.54
N GLU A 758 -8.48 29.85 -11.54
CA GLU A 758 -8.08 29.42 -12.90
C GLU A 758 -6.97 30.29 -13.48
N ALA A 759 -7.05 31.61 -13.26
CA ALA A 759 -6.17 32.56 -13.91
C ALA A 759 -4.69 32.44 -13.55
N ASN A 760 -4.37 31.96 -12.35
CA ASN A 760 -2.99 32.00 -11.84
C ASN A 760 -2.65 30.95 -10.80
N GLY A 761 -3.55 30.01 -10.48
CA GLY A 761 -3.33 28.96 -9.51
C GLY A 761 -3.28 29.41 -8.04
N SER A 762 -3.62 30.66 -7.73
CA SER A 762 -3.66 31.10 -6.33
C SER A 762 -4.85 30.49 -5.59
N GLU A 763 -4.64 30.06 -4.35
CA GLU A 763 -5.71 29.56 -3.50
C GLU A 763 -6.62 30.74 -3.10
N GLY A 764 -7.90 30.63 -3.38
CA GLY A 764 -8.92 31.57 -2.94
C GLY A 764 -9.67 31.10 -1.69
N ILE A 765 -9.74 29.79 -1.46
CA ILE A 765 -10.41 29.18 -0.30
C ILE A 765 -9.83 27.78 -0.05
N ALA A 766 -9.76 27.38 1.22
CA ALA A 766 -9.57 26.00 1.60
C ALA A 766 -10.56 25.60 2.70
N TYR A 767 -10.84 24.30 2.83
CA TYR A 767 -11.72 23.77 3.86
C TYR A 767 -11.11 22.54 4.52
N VAL A 768 -11.03 22.57 5.84
CA VAL A 768 -10.59 21.46 6.72
C VAL A 768 -11.83 20.79 7.29
N PRO A 769 -12.21 19.58 6.88
CA PRO A 769 -13.33 18.87 7.47
C PRO A 769 -13.14 18.59 8.96
N ASN A 770 -14.22 18.66 9.74
CA ASN A 770 -14.16 18.34 11.18
C ASN A 770 -13.69 16.91 11.44
N ALA A 771 -14.14 15.96 10.63
CA ALA A 771 -13.82 14.54 10.79
C ALA A 771 -12.33 14.20 10.67
N VAL A 772 -11.47 15.09 10.11
CA VAL A 772 -10.03 14.80 9.98
C VAL A 772 -9.19 15.34 11.13
N PHE A 773 -9.76 16.10 12.07
CA PHE A 773 -9.00 16.77 13.12
C PHE A 773 -8.15 15.85 13.99
N GLU A 774 -8.63 14.65 14.29
CA GLU A 774 -7.91 13.67 15.10
C GLU A 774 -6.53 13.34 14.50
N ASN A 775 -6.44 13.30 13.18
CA ASN A 775 -5.24 12.91 12.45
C ASN A 775 -4.39 14.10 11.95
N LEU A 776 -4.87 15.36 12.03
CA LEU A 776 -4.11 16.52 11.56
C LEU A 776 -2.72 16.67 12.21
N PRO A 777 -2.51 16.38 13.52
CA PRO A 777 -1.19 16.47 14.12
C PRO A 777 -0.14 15.56 13.48
N ASP A 778 -0.55 14.43 12.90
CA ASP A 778 0.35 13.49 12.24
C ASP A 778 1.05 14.12 11.03
N LEU A 779 0.42 15.09 10.37
CA LEU A 779 1.03 15.83 9.25
C LEU A 779 2.29 16.61 9.64
N ALA A 780 2.43 16.94 10.92
CA ALA A 780 3.58 17.65 11.47
C ALA A 780 4.66 16.72 12.04
N ASP A 781 4.41 15.41 12.10
CA ASP A 781 5.38 14.43 12.62
C ASP A 781 6.56 14.29 11.66
N PRO A 782 7.82 14.45 12.09
CA PRO A 782 9.00 14.21 11.27
C PRO A 782 9.11 12.77 10.71
N THR A 783 8.47 11.82 11.39
CA THR A 783 8.40 10.41 10.99
C THR A 783 7.07 10.07 10.30
N TYR A 784 6.45 11.05 9.67
CA TYR A 784 5.13 10.93 9.02
C TYR A 784 5.02 9.69 8.15
N SER A 785 4.00 8.90 8.41
CA SER A 785 3.53 7.83 7.54
C SER A 785 2.27 8.31 6.82
N HIS A 786 2.22 8.14 5.51
CA HIS A 786 1.13 8.64 4.68
C HIS A 786 -0.25 8.21 5.20
N ARG A 787 -1.17 9.15 5.16
CA ARG A 787 -2.60 8.97 5.45
C ARG A 787 -3.44 9.74 4.46
N TYR A 788 -4.61 9.21 4.15
CA TYR A 788 -5.63 9.95 3.41
C TYR A 788 -6.38 10.90 4.32
N PHE A 789 -6.78 12.06 3.78
CA PHE A 789 -7.55 13.11 4.48
C PHE A 789 -8.74 13.57 3.62
N ALA A 790 -8.59 14.59 2.78
CA ALA A 790 -9.63 15.06 1.86
C ALA A 790 -9.41 14.42 0.47
N ASP A 791 -9.60 13.12 0.39
CA ASP A 791 -9.15 12.28 -0.72
C ASP A 791 -10.23 12.06 -1.80
N ALA A 792 -11.46 12.55 -1.61
CA ALA A 792 -12.55 12.38 -2.59
C ALA A 792 -12.66 13.55 -3.56
N GLY A 793 -13.05 13.25 -4.80
CA GLY A 793 -13.35 14.27 -5.81
C GLY A 793 -14.68 14.97 -5.54
N PRO A 794 -14.72 16.33 -5.49
CA PRO A 794 -15.95 17.07 -5.22
C PRO A 794 -16.95 17.00 -6.37
N THR A 795 -18.22 17.10 -6.05
CA THR A 795 -19.34 17.27 -6.99
C THR A 795 -19.87 18.68 -6.90
N ILE A 796 -20.15 19.29 -8.05
CA ILE A 796 -20.66 20.66 -8.15
C ILE A 796 -22.04 20.67 -8.79
N VAL A 797 -22.99 21.39 -8.16
CA VAL A 797 -24.35 21.53 -8.65
C VAL A 797 -24.90 22.92 -8.34
N ASP A 798 -25.74 23.47 -9.22
CA ASP A 798 -26.55 24.63 -8.87
C ASP A 798 -27.86 24.13 -8.22
N ALA A 799 -28.09 24.50 -6.97
CA ALA A 799 -29.25 24.09 -6.18
C ALA A 799 -30.03 25.27 -5.65
N TYR A 800 -31.35 25.09 -5.53
CA TYR A 800 -32.22 26.07 -4.86
C TYR A 800 -32.35 25.67 -3.39
N LEU A 801 -31.73 26.41 -2.51
CA LEU A 801 -31.71 26.11 -1.08
C LEU A 801 -32.65 27.07 -0.32
N ALA A 802 -33.43 26.54 0.61
CA ALA A 802 -34.17 27.32 1.57
C ALA A 802 -33.22 28.11 2.48
N THR A 803 -33.65 29.25 3.01
CA THR A 803 -32.86 29.98 4.01
C THR A 803 -32.92 29.27 5.36
N MET A 804 -31.88 29.37 6.16
CA MET A 804 -31.83 28.77 7.51
C MET A 804 -32.90 29.32 8.45
N ASP A 805 -33.39 30.56 8.21
CA ASP A 805 -34.42 31.21 9.06
C ASP A 805 -35.83 30.59 8.94
N ASP A 806 -36.12 29.93 7.81
CA ASP A 806 -37.38 29.19 7.61
C ASP A 806 -37.16 28.03 6.60
N PRO A 807 -36.65 26.89 7.05
CA PRO A 807 -36.47 25.74 6.17
C PRO A 807 -37.77 25.19 5.57
N ALA A 808 -38.94 25.57 6.10
CA ALA A 808 -40.22 25.18 5.57
C ALA A 808 -40.72 26.13 4.45
N SER A 809 -40.10 27.30 4.27
CA SER A 809 -40.48 28.29 3.26
C SER A 809 -39.61 28.17 2.01
N ALA A 810 -40.06 27.39 1.04
CA ALA A 810 -39.42 27.30 -0.28
C ALA A 810 -39.44 28.67 -1.05
N VAL A 811 -40.21 29.65 -0.58
CA VAL A 811 -40.36 30.97 -1.25
C VAL A 811 -39.12 31.84 -1.01
N ASP A 812 -38.47 31.71 0.14
CA ASP A 812 -37.35 32.54 0.56
C ASP A 812 -35.99 31.97 0.20
N GLY A 813 -35.96 30.80 -0.46
CA GLY A 813 -34.74 30.17 -0.92
C GLY A 813 -33.99 31.00 -2.00
N LEU A 814 -32.71 30.65 -2.16
CA LEU A 814 -31.83 31.22 -3.18
C LEU A 814 -31.17 30.12 -4.00
N TRP A 815 -30.95 30.39 -5.28
CA TRP A 815 -30.05 29.61 -6.11
C TRP A 815 -28.62 29.77 -5.63
N ARG A 816 -27.93 28.67 -5.47
CA ARG A 816 -26.52 28.61 -5.07
C ARG A 816 -25.78 27.58 -5.91
N THR A 817 -24.53 27.83 -6.17
CA THR A 817 -23.62 26.79 -6.65
C THR A 817 -23.03 26.08 -5.43
N VAL A 818 -23.40 24.83 -5.24
CA VAL A 818 -23.01 24.00 -4.11
C VAL A 818 -21.90 23.03 -4.52
N LEU A 819 -20.84 22.99 -3.73
CA LEU A 819 -19.84 21.95 -3.78
C LEU A 819 -20.13 20.97 -2.65
N ALA A 820 -20.26 19.67 -2.97
CA ALA A 820 -20.36 18.60 -1.99
C ALA A 820 -19.21 17.60 -2.20
N SER A 821 -18.59 17.14 -1.12
CA SER A 821 -17.54 16.14 -1.17
C SER A 821 -17.62 15.17 0.01
N GLY A 822 -17.16 13.93 -0.21
CA GLY A 822 -16.80 13.02 0.85
C GLY A 822 -15.32 13.16 1.22
N LEU A 823 -14.80 12.19 1.99
CA LEU A 823 -13.40 12.10 2.37
C LEU A 823 -12.63 10.95 1.68
N GLY A 824 -13.32 10.06 0.95
CA GLY A 824 -12.68 8.89 0.33
C GLY A 824 -12.03 7.99 1.37
N GLY A 825 -10.74 7.74 1.23
CA GLY A 825 -9.93 7.01 2.21
C GLY A 825 -9.65 7.79 3.50
N GLY A 826 -9.94 9.09 3.55
CA GLY A 826 -9.62 9.96 4.69
C GLY A 826 -10.60 9.91 5.84
N GLY A 827 -11.83 9.39 5.65
CA GLY A 827 -12.77 9.33 6.76
C GLY A 827 -14.23 9.09 6.40
N GLN A 828 -15.06 9.19 7.43
CA GLN A 828 -16.49 8.91 7.42
C GLN A 828 -17.27 10.22 7.56
N ALA A 829 -17.16 11.09 6.55
CA ALA A 829 -17.90 12.34 6.52
C ALA A 829 -18.23 12.78 5.10
N VAL A 830 -19.25 13.60 4.99
CA VAL A 830 -19.62 14.37 3.81
C VAL A 830 -19.87 15.82 4.21
N PHE A 831 -19.51 16.75 3.36
CA PHE A 831 -19.68 18.19 3.63
C PHE A 831 -20.12 18.96 2.39
N ALA A 832 -20.67 20.15 2.60
CA ALA A 832 -21.09 21.03 1.54
C ALA A 832 -20.70 22.48 1.76
N LEU A 833 -20.23 23.11 0.66
CA LEU A 833 -19.82 24.53 0.63
C LEU A 833 -20.64 25.33 -0.39
N ASP A 834 -20.94 26.56 -0.08
CA ASP A 834 -21.43 27.54 -1.04
C ASP A 834 -20.25 28.17 -1.81
N VAL A 835 -20.11 27.78 -3.05
CA VAL A 835 -19.07 28.31 -3.96
C VAL A 835 -19.63 29.24 -5.05
N THR A 836 -20.78 29.84 -4.77
CA THR A 836 -21.49 30.70 -5.71
C THR A 836 -20.67 31.91 -6.15
N ASN A 837 -19.98 32.55 -5.20
CA ASN A 837 -19.30 33.82 -5.48
C ASN A 837 -17.88 33.85 -4.86
N PRO A 838 -16.83 33.59 -5.62
CA PRO A 838 -15.45 33.61 -5.11
C PRO A 838 -15.02 34.96 -4.49
N ALA A 839 -15.69 36.08 -4.85
CA ALA A 839 -15.40 37.39 -4.25
C ALA A 839 -15.82 37.49 -2.77
N THR A 840 -16.59 36.51 -2.25
CA THR A 840 -16.99 36.46 -0.84
C THR A 840 -16.18 35.45 -0.04
N PHE A 841 -15.18 34.83 -0.63
CA PHE A 841 -14.31 33.88 0.10
C PHE A 841 -13.44 34.66 1.11
N ASP A 842 -13.83 34.52 2.35
CA ASP A 842 -13.21 35.20 3.48
C ASP A 842 -13.54 34.38 4.76
N GLU A 843 -12.61 34.20 5.63
CA GLU A 843 -12.83 33.53 6.92
C GLU A 843 -13.93 34.19 7.77
N ALA A 844 -14.14 35.49 7.63
CA ALA A 844 -15.26 36.20 8.29
C ALA A 844 -16.63 35.74 7.76
N ASN A 845 -16.70 35.20 6.55
CA ASN A 845 -17.94 34.69 5.94
C ASN A 845 -18.13 33.18 6.13
N ALA A 846 -17.31 32.51 6.93
CA ALA A 846 -17.29 31.06 7.09
C ALA A 846 -18.68 30.47 7.38
N ALA A 847 -19.45 31.10 8.27
CA ALA A 847 -20.81 30.67 8.61
C ALA A 847 -21.81 30.64 7.44
N SER A 848 -21.56 31.37 6.35
CA SER A 848 -22.39 31.39 5.15
C SER A 848 -21.82 30.56 4.01
N LEU A 849 -20.51 30.26 4.05
CA LEU A 849 -19.79 29.51 3.02
C LEU A 849 -19.81 28.01 3.31
N VAL A 850 -19.71 27.58 4.59
CA VAL A 850 -19.86 26.18 4.96
C VAL A 850 -21.32 25.90 5.24
N LEU A 851 -21.96 25.09 4.42
CA LEU A 851 -23.39 24.85 4.52
C LEU A 851 -23.70 23.82 5.61
N TRP A 852 -22.96 22.75 5.67
CA TRP A 852 -23.08 21.67 6.64
C TRP A 852 -21.91 20.66 6.51
N GLU A 853 -21.70 19.92 7.55
CA GLU A 853 -20.92 18.68 7.57
C GLU A 853 -21.73 17.62 8.29
N PHE A 854 -21.64 16.36 7.86
CA PHE A 854 -22.29 15.20 8.41
C PHE A 854 -21.27 14.07 8.51
N ASP A 855 -21.09 13.55 9.71
CA ASP A 855 -20.07 12.54 10.00
C ASP A 855 -20.64 11.35 10.80
N ASP A 856 -19.78 10.40 11.18
CA ASP A 856 -20.16 9.19 11.92
C ASP A 856 -20.62 9.47 13.37
N SER A 857 -20.44 10.67 13.88
CA SER A 857 -21.04 11.11 15.15
C SER A 857 -22.51 11.47 14.99
N ASP A 858 -22.95 11.86 13.79
CA ASP A 858 -24.37 12.11 13.45
C ASP A 858 -25.10 10.79 13.19
N ASP A 859 -24.45 9.85 12.49
CA ASP A 859 -24.99 8.51 12.24
C ASP A 859 -23.85 7.46 12.21
N ALA A 860 -23.82 6.60 13.21
CA ALA A 860 -22.81 5.56 13.40
C ALA A 860 -22.77 4.50 12.26
N ASP A 861 -23.78 4.48 11.39
CA ASP A 861 -23.81 3.61 10.21
C ASP A 861 -23.11 4.24 8.99
N LEU A 862 -22.65 5.50 9.08
CA LEU A 862 -21.88 6.15 8.03
C LEU A 862 -20.49 5.51 7.92
N GLY A 863 -20.21 4.86 6.81
CA GLY A 863 -18.89 4.31 6.48
C GLY A 863 -18.01 5.32 5.73
N TYR A 864 -16.83 4.88 5.31
CA TYR A 864 -15.93 5.67 4.46
C TYR A 864 -16.64 6.13 3.18
N THR A 865 -16.49 7.39 2.81
CA THR A 865 -17.30 8.06 1.79
C THR A 865 -16.62 8.07 0.42
N TYR A 866 -16.43 6.91 -0.18
CA TYR A 866 -15.82 6.75 -1.52
C TYR A 866 -16.74 7.14 -2.67
N GLY A 867 -18.05 7.18 -2.44
CA GLY A 867 -19.03 7.53 -3.47
C GLY A 867 -18.99 9.01 -3.83
N LYS A 868 -19.15 9.34 -5.12
CA LYS A 868 -19.38 10.75 -5.52
C LYS A 868 -20.75 11.19 -5.05
N PRO A 869 -20.90 12.30 -4.32
CA PRO A 869 -22.20 12.86 -3.97
C PRO A 869 -23.02 13.15 -5.25
N GLN A 870 -24.33 12.80 -5.22
CA GLN A 870 -25.23 12.99 -6.37
C GLN A 870 -26.35 13.97 -6.02
#